data_a9960046d6d11eb71bc6673a6adbb07d
#
_entry.id   a9960046d6d11eb71bc6673a6adbb07d
#
_cell.length_a   1.000
_cell.length_b   1.000
_cell.length_c   1.000
_cell.angle_alpha   90.00
_cell.angle_beta   90.00
_cell.angle_gamma   90.00
#
_symmetry.space_group_name_H-M   'P 1'
#
loop_
_entity.id
_entity.type
_entity.pdbx_description
1 polymer ?
#
loop_
_entity_poly.entity_id
_entity_poly.type
_entity_poly.pdbx_seq_one_letter_code
_entity_poly.pdbx_strand_id
1 'polypeptide(L)'
;MGYYVFLIYNHKLFGRIIAMRSILIKLISALLISVMLCSVLSSCFLSDNAGDESNSDALNNGGGGGVAQTEPIIDPEGVITIFANGAFNAKLIRAENASAFERDVYNQIKDLFKKRSGVNPGIDTDFVAANSKPYDGPAILIGETNYAESKAAYKKLGLGEATATVSGNKYVIAFSTQDSVTKLLETLKTYLNKKASKTEIKIDSKWKIDVKLQYHTSGNETFDASGLKSSATVPGNLGTQYNAGQGSYTYVKTNATQSTFDDACSSAENNGFKKYTTNKIGNNQFATYVTQSQILHFMYFPEKGELRTAVDKRGTGTNGFTLPGLSGDNKYASTQSSLMTLVDIENSSWPGGMCLIFKLCDGRFVVVDSGVGGRDNDGSSSGWVYASLAKHASDPKNIQVAAWVITHIHSDHAGGLVDMARGTYQTTLKKDGEKVKTHNVMPRECKQWIKIDTLIFNRPNNNVDGRNGWMDEIINAFKVKNVIKAHPGQVFYYGNCKFTMYGSLDLIIDKKVSNHNDESLSMMFEFNGKKFLVLGDAYPQNTAALAKIYKESLKADIVQVSHHGYDNTDAAQVYKYVQATMVMWPVAGYEKDQCNLVNANVNAIFKSIPTSMQFTPRGKNIDFDENWKKAASYSVMSSIPYCDCSACKSGTAIKSSGN
;
A
#
# COMPACT_ATOMS: atom_id res chain seq x y z
N MET A 1 -20.26 -0.80 64.78
CA MET A 1 -19.03 -1.63 64.76
C MET A 1 -18.96 -2.59 63.55
N GLY A 2 -20.07 -3.02 62.95
CA GLY A 2 -20.09 -3.95 61.80
C GLY A 2 -19.64 -3.35 60.43
N TYR A 3 -19.84 -2.06 60.20
CA TYR A 3 -19.51 -1.41 58.92
C TYR A 3 -18.00 -1.19 58.73
N TYR A 4 -17.23 -1.01 59.77
CA TYR A 4 -15.78 -0.82 59.73
C TYR A 4 -15.02 -2.13 59.46
N VAL A 5 -15.54 -3.26 59.90
CA VAL A 5 -14.92 -4.58 59.66
C VAL A 5 -15.12 -5.02 58.19
N PHE A 6 -16.26 -4.67 57.58
CA PHE A 6 -16.55 -5.00 56.18
C PHE A 6 -15.67 -4.21 55.22
N LEU A 7 -15.38 -2.95 55.51
CA LEU A 7 -14.48 -2.11 54.70
C LEU A 7 -13.02 -2.58 54.77
N ILE A 8 -12.54 -3.00 55.91
CA ILE A 8 -11.16 -3.50 56.10
C ILE A 8 -10.97 -4.86 55.39
N TYR A 9 -11.99 -5.70 55.38
CA TYR A 9 -11.93 -7.01 54.72
C TYR A 9 -11.90 -6.86 53.20
N ASN A 10 -12.68 -5.97 52.64
CA ASN A 10 -12.69 -5.67 51.21
C ASN A 10 -11.39 -5.00 50.76
N HIS A 11 -10.79 -4.13 51.57
CA HIS A 11 -9.51 -3.50 51.21
C HIS A 11 -8.35 -4.51 51.16
N LYS A 12 -8.32 -5.50 52.08
CA LYS A 12 -7.32 -6.58 52.07
C LYS A 12 -7.54 -7.56 50.91
N LEU A 13 -8.79 -7.84 50.53
CA LEU A 13 -9.11 -8.70 49.39
C LEU A 13 -8.74 -8.04 48.08
N PHE A 14 -9.02 -6.74 47.90
CA PHE A 14 -8.67 -5.95 46.76
C PHE A 14 -7.15 -5.83 46.55
N GLY A 15 -6.41 -5.62 47.67
CA GLY A 15 -4.95 -5.59 47.65
C GLY A 15 -4.33 -6.93 47.21
N ARG A 16 -4.93 -8.07 47.62
CA ARG A 16 -4.48 -9.41 47.19
C ARG A 16 -4.76 -9.68 45.72
N ILE A 17 -5.90 -9.23 45.20
CA ILE A 17 -6.25 -9.38 43.77
C ILE A 17 -5.31 -8.55 42.90
N ILE A 18 -4.95 -7.34 43.32
CA ILE A 18 -3.99 -6.49 42.58
C ILE A 18 -2.58 -7.12 42.61
N ALA A 19 -2.15 -7.65 43.78
CA ALA A 19 -0.87 -8.34 43.90
C ALA A 19 -0.80 -9.60 43.02
N MET A 20 -1.86 -10.41 42.98
CA MET A 20 -1.93 -11.60 42.11
C MET A 20 -1.92 -11.23 40.61
N ARG A 21 -2.61 -10.16 40.19
CA ARG A 21 -2.54 -9.66 38.83
C ARG A 21 -1.13 -9.20 38.45
N SER A 22 -0.45 -8.50 39.34
CA SER A 22 0.94 -8.06 39.12
C SER A 22 1.91 -9.23 38.98
N ILE A 23 1.74 -10.30 39.77
CA ILE A 23 2.55 -11.52 39.69
C ILE A 23 2.25 -12.26 38.37
N LEU A 24 0.98 -12.38 37.99
CA LEU A 24 0.58 -13.02 36.73
C LEU A 24 1.13 -12.29 35.49
N ILE A 25 1.09 -10.96 35.49
CA ILE A 25 1.67 -10.15 34.41
C ILE A 25 3.18 -10.35 34.34
N LYS A 26 3.89 -10.40 35.47
CA LYS A 26 5.33 -10.66 35.48
C LYS A 26 5.68 -12.06 34.99
N LEU A 27 4.87 -13.07 35.34
CA LEU A 27 5.06 -14.45 34.84
C LEU A 27 4.82 -14.56 33.33
N ILE A 28 3.77 -13.89 32.81
CA ILE A 28 3.49 -13.86 31.36
C ILE A 28 4.61 -13.12 30.62
N SER A 29 5.09 -12.01 31.16
CA SER A 29 6.22 -11.26 30.58
C SER A 29 7.51 -12.07 30.55
N ALA A 30 7.81 -12.81 31.64
CA ALA A 30 8.97 -13.69 31.69
C ALA A 30 8.88 -14.86 30.68
N LEU A 31 7.67 -15.41 30.49
CA LEU A 31 7.42 -16.47 29.51
C LEU A 31 7.59 -15.94 28.08
N LEU A 32 7.08 -14.74 27.78
CA LEU A 32 7.25 -14.08 26.49
C LEU A 32 8.71 -13.75 26.18
N ILE A 33 9.48 -13.30 27.18
CA ILE A 33 10.92 -13.05 27.04
C ILE A 33 11.66 -14.36 26.78
N SER A 34 11.29 -15.43 27.44
CA SER A 34 11.90 -16.76 27.23
C SER A 34 11.62 -17.28 25.82
N VAL A 35 10.40 -17.10 25.29
CA VAL A 35 10.05 -17.47 23.92
C VAL A 35 10.79 -16.60 22.89
N MET A 36 10.95 -15.31 23.15
CA MET A 36 11.76 -14.41 22.31
C MET A 36 13.25 -14.78 22.32
N LEU A 37 13.82 -15.12 23.48
CA LEU A 37 15.22 -15.56 23.57
C LEU A 37 15.44 -16.87 22.81
N CYS A 38 14.49 -17.82 22.87
CA CYS A 38 14.59 -19.05 22.07
C CYS A 38 14.51 -18.79 20.56
N SER A 39 13.73 -17.82 20.11
CA SER A 39 13.68 -17.43 18.69
C SER A 39 14.93 -16.70 18.22
N VAL A 40 15.55 -15.89 19.07
CA VAL A 40 16.81 -15.19 18.78
C VAL A 40 18.00 -16.17 18.76
N LEU A 41 18.02 -17.15 19.66
CA LEU A 41 19.08 -18.19 19.67
C LEU A 41 18.98 -19.13 18.46
N SER A 42 17.76 -19.38 17.93
CA SER A 42 17.62 -20.16 16.69
C SER A 42 18.03 -19.37 15.44
N SER A 43 18.03 -18.05 15.46
CA SER A 43 18.51 -17.22 14.34
C SER A 43 20.03 -16.97 14.38
N CYS A 44 20.67 -17.07 15.53
CA CYS A 44 22.13 -16.93 15.65
C CYS A 44 22.94 -18.15 15.20
N PHE A 45 22.32 -19.30 14.97
CA PHE A 45 23.01 -20.49 14.46
C PHE A 45 23.00 -20.61 12.92
N LEU A 46 22.48 -19.61 12.20
CA LEU A 46 22.39 -19.63 10.73
C LEU A 46 23.13 -18.47 10.02
N SER A 47 24.03 -17.77 10.70
CA SER A 47 24.79 -16.69 10.10
C SER A 47 26.31 -16.83 10.33
N ASP A 48 26.87 -17.90 9.80
CA ASP A 48 28.31 -17.93 9.51
C ASP A 48 28.49 -18.67 8.19
N ASN A 49 28.63 -17.91 7.12
CA ASN A 49 29.44 -18.13 5.93
C ASN A 49 28.98 -17.20 4.79
N ALA A 50 29.39 -15.95 4.89
CA ALA A 50 29.56 -15.09 3.74
C ALA A 50 31.06 -14.75 3.68
N GLY A 51 31.82 -15.60 3.05
CA GLY A 51 33.18 -15.35 2.64
C GLY A 51 33.17 -14.59 1.32
N ASP A 52 33.72 -13.42 1.39
CA ASP A 52 34.17 -12.59 0.30
C ASP A 52 35.24 -13.32 -0.52
N GLU A 53 35.05 -13.52 -1.81
CA GLU A 53 36.13 -13.76 -2.74
C GLU A 53 35.87 -13.04 -4.05
N SER A 54 36.47 -11.86 -4.12
CA SER A 54 36.93 -11.28 -5.38
C SER A 54 38.16 -12.08 -5.84
N ASN A 55 38.11 -12.67 -7.03
CA ASN A 55 39.35 -12.81 -7.81
C ASN A 55 39.03 -12.90 -9.31
N SER A 56 39.57 -11.92 -9.99
CA SER A 56 39.94 -11.98 -11.39
C SER A 56 41.05 -13.05 -11.55
N ASP A 57 40.95 -13.90 -12.56
CA ASP A 57 42.01 -14.01 -13.54
C ASP A 57 41.71 -15.02 -14.65
N ALA A 58 42.16 -14.63 -15.74
CA ALA A 58 42.23 -15.09 -17.08
C ALA A 58 42.81 -16.50 -17.35
N LEU A 59 42.36 -17.03 -18.48
CA LEU A 59 43.07 -17.87 -19.44
C LEU A 59 43.57 -19.26 -19.00
N ASN A 60 43.03 -20.33 -19.52
CA ASN A 60 43.75 -21.05 -20.58
C ASN A 60 42.95 -22.16 -21.27
N ASN A 61 43.26 -22.29 -22.53
CA ASN A 61 42.97 -23.27 -23.54
C ASN A 61 42.95 -24.76 -23.12
N GLY A 62 42.12 -25.51 -23.79
CA GLY A 62 42.53 -26.78 -24.35
C GLY A 62 41.63 -27.97 -24.05
N GLY A 63 41.06 -28.53 -25.06
CA GLY A 63 40.63 -29.92 -25.04
C GLY A 63 39.20 -30.13 -25.52
N GLY A 64 39.03 -30.35 -26.79
CA GLY A 64 37.79 -30.83 -27.39
C GLY A 64 37.38 -32.18 -26.81
N GLY A 65 36.17 -32.21 -26.32
CA GLY A 65 35.38 -33.38 -26.06
C GLY A 65 33.96 -33.03 -26.46
N GLY A 66 33.53 -33.47 -27.63
CA GLY A 66 32.17 -33.33 -28.06
C GLY A 66 31.25 -33.98 -27.04
N VAL A 67 30.60 -33.16 -26.23
CA VAL A 67 29.43 -33.61 -25.50
C VAL A 67 28.31 -33.71 -26.53
N ALA A 68 27.98 -34.95 -26.91
CA ALA A 68 26.79 -35.23 -27.67
C ALA A 68 25.64 -34.48 -27.00
N GLN A 69 24.99 -33.59 -27.74
CA GLN A 69 23.68 -33.09 -27.38
C GLN A 69 22.75 -34.28 -27.29
N THR A 70 22.53 -34.79 -26.11
CA THR A 70 21.46 -35.73 -25.87
C THR A 70 20.17 -34.97 -26.11
N GLU A 71 19.44 -35.36 -27.14
CA GLU A 71 18.08 -34.90 -27.36
C GLU A 71 17.29 -35.02 -26.03
N PRO A 72 16.36 -34.07 -25.74
CA PRO A 72 15.59 -34.12 -24.52
C PRO A 72 14.86 -35.45 -24.45
N ILE A 73 15.21 -36.27 -23.43
CA ILE A 73 14.52 -37.55 -23.20
C ILE A 73 13.10 -37.19 -22.73
N ILE A 74 12.18 -37.03 -23.64
CA ILE A 74 10.76 -37.19 -23.38
C ILE A 74 10.54 -38.69 -23.41
N ASP A 75 10.39 -39.28 -22.23
CA ASP A 75 10.03 -40.68 -22.08
C ASP A 75 8.77 -40.94 -22.91
N PRO A 76 8.68 -41.99 -23.73
CA PRO A 76 7.51 -42.24 -24.59
C PRO A 76 6.19 -42.32 -23.83
N GLU A 77 6.20 -42.41 -22.51
CA GLU A 77 5.02 -42.34 -21.64
C GLU A 77 4.63 -40.91 -21.21
N GLY A 78 5.27 -39.83 -21.71
CA GLY A 78 4.90 -38.48 -21.37
C GLY A 78 5.38 -38.05 -19.97
N VAL A 79 6.55 -38.49 -19.54
CA VAL A 79 7.18 -38.14 -18.26
C VAL A 79 8.30 -37.11 -18.48
N ILE A 80 8.30 -36.03 -17.71
CA ILE A 80 9.43 -35.09 -17.70
C ILE A 80 10.37 -35.47 -16.55
N THR A 81 11.60 -35.84 -16.89
CA THR A 81 12.65 -36.10 -15.91
C THR A 81 13.30 -34.78 -15.49
N ILE A 82 12.99 -34.34 -14.27
CA ILE A 82 13.50 -33.08 -13.70
C ILE A 82 14.92 -33.25 -13.17
N PHE A 83 15.18 -34.36 -12.47
CA PHE A 83 16.46 -34.66 -11.85
C PHE A 83 16.75 -36.15 -11.97
N ALA A 84 17.93 -36.50 -12.40
CA ALA A 84 18.43 -37.88 -12.43
C ALA A 84 19.96 -37.90 -12.46
N ASN A 85 20.57 -39.01 -12.02
CA ASN A 85 22.02 -39.22 -12.04
C ASN A 85 22.83 -38.09 -11.38
N GLY A 86 22.30 -37.49 -10.31
CA GLY A 86 22.95 -36.43 -9.56
C GLY A 86 22.89 -35.03 -10.20
N ALA A 87 22.18 -34.85 -11.31
CA ALA A 87 22.06 -33.57 -12.02
C ALA A 87 20.61 -33.20 -12.36
N PHE A 88 20.35 -31.91 -12.46
CA PHE A 88 19.08 -31.40 -12.99
C PHE A 88 19.08 -31.45 -14.52
N ASN A 89 18.11 -32.13 -15.08
CA ASN A 89 17.86 -32.22 -16.51
C ASN A 89 16.92 -31.10 -17.01
N ALA A 90 16.20 -30.46 -16.09
CA ALA A 90 15.31 -29.34 -16.39
C ALA A 90 15.82 -28.06 -15.73
N LYS A 91 15.71 -26.95 -16.43
CA LYS A 91 16.00 -25.62 -15.88
C LYS A 91 14.82 -25.09 -15.09
N LEU A 92 15.08 -24.38 -13.99
CA LEU A 92 14.07 -23.57 -13.29
C LEU A 92 14.14 -22.16 -13.85
N ILE A 93 13.09 -21.70 -14.48
CA ILE A 93 13.06 -20.42 -15.19
C ILE A 93 11.95 -19.53 -14.62
N ARG A 94 12.29 -18.31 -14.22
CA ARG A 94 11.36 -17.24 -13.86
C ARG A 94 11.44 -16.10 -14.86
N ALA A 95 10.48 -15.18 -14.79
CA ALA A 95 10.59 -13.94 -15.56
C ALA A 95 11.82 -13.14 -15.12
N GLU A 96 12.52 -12.51 -16.07
CA GLU A 96 13.61 -11.57 -15.79
C GLU A 96 13.13 -10.43 -14.88
N ASN A 97 11.99 -9.86 -15.23
CA ASN A 97 11.34 -8.78 -14.50
C ASN A 97 10.32 -9.29 -13.47
N ALA A 98 10.58 -10.47 -12.86
CA ALA A 98 9.72 -11.02 -11.82
C ALA A 98 9.57 -10.04 -10.65
N SER A 99 8.36 -9.89 -10.14
CA SER A 99 8.06 -9.14 -8.91
C SER A 99 8.76 -9.78 -7.69
N ALA A 100 8.88 -9.04 -6.59
CA ALA A 100 9.41 -9.59 -5.34
C ALA A 100 8.64 -10.84 -4.90
N PHE A 101 7.32 -10.84 -5.05
CA PHE A 101 6.45 -11.97 -4.77
C PHE A 101 6.78 -13.19 -5.65
N GLU A 102 6.91 -13.02 -6.96
CA GLU A 102 7.25 -14.11 -7.87
C GLU A 102 8.65 -14.66 -7.62
N ARG A 103 9.61 -13.80 -7.26
CA ARG A 103 10.95 -14.24 -6.84
C ARG A 103 10.91 -15.07 -5.56
N ASP A 104 10.08 -14.68 -4.59
CA ASP A 104 9.90 -15.46 -3.36
C ASP A 104 9.30 -16.84 -3.66
N VAL A 105 8.26 -16.92 -4.48
CA VAL A 105 7.67 -18.18 -4.94
C VAL A 105 8.71 -19.05 -5.67
N TYR A 106 9.49 -18.43 -6.56
CA TYR A 106 10.58 -19.12 -7.25
C TYR A 106 11.58 -19.73 -6.28
N ASN A 107 12.01 -18.97 -5.26
CA ASN A 107 12.95 -19.45 -4.24
C ASN A 107 12.35 -20.60 -3.43
N GLN A 108 11.08 -20.54 -3.05
CA GLN A 108 10.40 -21.62 -2.35
C GLN A 108 10.36 -22.91 -3.19
N ILE A 109 10.08 -22.82 -4.48
CA ILE A 109 10.08 -23.95 -5.40
C ILE A 109 11.50 -24.52 -5.55
N LYS A 110 12.49 -23.67 -5.76
CA LYS A 110 13.89 -24.05 -5.82
C LYS A 110 14.33 -24.83 -4.57
N ASP A 111 13.95 -24.34 -3.39
CA ASP A 111 14.28 -25.00 -2.11
C ASP A 111 13.55 -26.35 -1.94
N LEU A 112 12.31 -26.50 -2.45
CA LEU A 112 11.64 -27.78 -2.47
C LEU A 112 12.42 -28.82 -3.29
N PHE A 113 12.88 -28.46 -4.49
CA PHE A 113 13.69 -29.33 -5.34
C PHE A 113 15.07 -29.62 -4.76
N LYS A 114 15.76 -28.59 -4.23
CA LYS A 114 17.04 -28.73 -3.52
C LYS A 114 16.92 -29.69 -2.33
N LYS A 115 15.90 -29.51 -1.51
CA LYS A 115 15.67 -30.37 -0.34
C LYS A 115 15.43 -31.82 -0.74
N ARG A 116 14.81 -32.05 -1.90
CA ARG A 116 14.49 -33.39 -2.38
C ARG A 116 15.67 -34.08 -3.04
N SER A 117 16.41 -33.39 -3.90
CA SER A 117 17.55 -33.94 -4.66
C SER A 117 18.86 -33.93 -3.89
N GLY A 118 19.00 -33.03 -2.90
CA GLY A 118 20.28 -32.70 -2.26
C GLY A 118 21.18 -31.80 -3.11
N VAL A 119 20.79 -31.46 -4.34
CA VAL A 119 21.54 -30.63 -5.29
C VAL A 119 20.82 -29.29 -5.45
N ASN A 120 21.59 -28.22 -5.56
CA ASN A 120 21.03 -26.88 -5.78
C ASN A 120 20.69 -26.69 -7.27
N PRO A 121 19.38 -26.51 -7.62
CA PRO A 121 19.03 -26.16 -9.00
C PRO A 121 19.63 -24.79 -9.34
N GLY A 122 20.13 -24.62 -10.55
CA GLY A 122 20.59 -23.32 -11.06
C GLY A 122 19.47 -22.28 -11.02
N ILE A 123 19.87 -21.00 -11.07
CA ILE A 123 18.94 -19.88 -11.25
C ILE A 123 18.97 -19.51 -12.72
N ASP A 124 17.78 -19.47 -13.34
CA ASP A 124 17.63 -19.07 -14.74
C ASP A 124 16.46 -18.07 -14.88
N THR A 125 16.55 -17.23 -15.90
CA THR A 125 15.49 -16.28 -16.24
C THR A 125 15.06 -16.47 -17.69
N ASP A 126 13.95 -15.88 -18.07
CA ASP A 126 13.46 -15.88 -19.46
C ASP A 126 14.13 -14.82 -20.33
N PHE A 127 15.24 -14.22 -19.85
CA PHE A 127 16.03 -13.29 -20.65
C PHE A 127 16.61 -14.00 -21.87
N VAL A 128 16.46 -13.37 -23.02
CA VAL A 128 17.02 -13.83 -24.29
C VAL A 128 17.90 -12.71 -24.82
N ALA A 129 19.20 -12.98 -24.95
CA ALA A 129 20.12 -12.02 -25.55
C ALA A 129 19.75 -11.75 -27.01
N ALA A 130 20.09 -10.55 -27.50
CA ALA A 130 19.85 -10.20 -28.90
C ALA A 130 20.46 -11.26 -29.83
N ASN A 131 19.69 -11.71 -30.80
CA ASN A 131 20.06 -12.76 -31.77
C ASN A 131 20.19 -14.19 -31.20
N SER A 132 19.74 -14.43 -29.96
CA SER A 132 19.65 -15.77 -29.37
C SER A 132 18.22 -16.31 -29.43
N LYS A 133 18.08 -17.63 -29.31
CA LYS A 133 16.77 -18.28 -29.16
C LYS A 133 16.49 -18.56 -27.68
N PRO A 134 15.20 -18.54 -27.25
CA PRO A 134 14.83 -19.02 -25.92
C PRO A 134 15.28 -20.47 -25.71
N TYR A 135 15.56 -20.83 -24.45
CA TYR A 135 15.86 -22.21 -24.10
C TYR A 135 14.68 -23.12 -24.43
N ASP A 136 14.86 -24.10 -25.28
CA ASP A 136 13.83 -25.02 -25.75
C ASP A 136 13.83 -26.39 -25.06
N GLY A 137 14.87 -26.71 -24.26
CA GLY A 137 14.98 -27.92 -23.45
C GLY A 137 13.96 -28.00 -22.31
N PRO A 138 13.94 -29.13 -21.57
CA PRO A 138 13.04 -29.29 -20.41
C PRO A 138 13.20 -28.18 -19.40
N ALA A 139 12.07 -27.60 -18.92
CA ALA A 139 12.08 -26.54 -17.95
C ALA A 139 10.87 -26.55 -17.03
N ILE A 140 11.05 -25.99 -15.83
CA ILE A 140 9.98 -25.58 -14.91
C ILE A 140 9.84 -24.08 -15.06
N LEU A 141 8.73 -23.63 -15.65
CA LEU A 141 8.41 -22.21 -15.80
C LEU A 141 7.62 -21.75 -14.59
N ILE A 142 8.12 -20.75 -13.88
CA ILE A 142 7.57 -20.27 -12.62
C ILE A 142 7.17 -18.80 -12.75
N GLY A 143 5.88 -18.52 -12.60
CA GLY A 143 5.33 -17.19 -12.80
C GLY A 143 5.03 -16.89 -14.27
N GLU A 144 4.71 -15.62 -14.57
CA GLU A 144 4.38 -15.16 -15.93
C GLU A 144 5.66 -14.90 -16.74
N THR A 145 6.22 -15.95 -17.32
CA THR A 145 7.41 -15.87 -18.15
C THR A 145 7.07 -15.54 -19.63
N ASN A 146 8.09 -15.19 -20.42
CA ASN A 146 7.94 -14.91 -21.86
C ASN A 146 7.60 -16.15 -22.72
N TYR A 147 7.65 -17.35 -22.15
CA TYR A 147 7.33 -18.59 -22.86
C TYR A 147 5.84 -18.71 -23.19
N ALA A 148 5.54 -19.24 -24.37
CA ALA A 148 4.17 -19.40 -24.84
C ALA A 148 3.32 -20.25 -23.90
N GLU A 149 3.90 -21.30 -23.33
CA GLU A 149 3.25 -22.21 -22.38
C GLU A 149 2.83 -21.49 -21.09
N SER A 150 3.71 -20.64 -20.55
CA SER A 150 3.41 -19.82 -19.38
C SER A 150 2.29 -18.82 -19.69
N LYS A 151 2.39 -18.08 -20.80
CA LYS A 151 1.35 -17.14 -21.23
C LYS A 151 0.00 -17.82 -21.45
N ALA A 152 -0.01 -19.01 -22.04
CA ALA A 152 -1.24 -19.79 -22.24
C ALA A 152 -1.87 -20.23 -20.92
N ALA A 153 -1.07 -20.58 -19.89
CA ALA A 153 -1.54 -20.91 -18.57
C ALA A 153 -2.14 -19.67 -17.89
N TYR A 154 -1.43 -18.54 -17.90
CA TYR A 154 -1.91 -17.30 -17.30
C TYR A 154 -3.18 -16.75 -17.95
N LYS A 155 -3.34 -16.93 -19.26
CA LYS A 155 -4.56 -16.53 -19.98
C LYS A 155 -5.81 -17.26 -19.46
N LYS A 156 -5.65 -18.48 -18.95
CA LYS A 156 -6.76 -19.30 -18.44
C LYS A 156 -6.94 -19.19 -16.92
N LEU A 157 -5.99 -18.55 -16.25
CA LEU A 157 -5.95 -18.51 -14.80
C LEU A 157 -6.93 -17.47 -14.28
N GLY A 158 -7.89 -17.92 -13.48
CA GLY A 158 -8.78 -17.04 -12.74
C GLY A 158 -8.13 -16.54 -11.46
N LEU A 159 -8.77 -15.55 -10.86
CA LEU A 159 -8.34 -14.99 -9.59
C LEU A 159 -8.56 -16.02 -8.46
N GLY A 160 -7.59 -16.16 -7.54
CA GLY A 160 -7.60 -17.22 -6.53
C GLY A 160 -7.23 -18.59 -7.06
N GLU A 161 -6.91 -18.69 -8.34
CA GLU A 161 -6.48 -19.94 -8.94
C GLU A 161 -4.96 -20.05 -9.03
N ALA A 162 -4.47 -21.26 -8.93
CA ALA A 162 -3.10 -21.62 -9.30
C ALA A 162 -3.12 -22.99 -9.98
N THR A 163 -2.23 -23.17 -10.93
CA THR A 163 -2.09 -24.43 -11.63
C THR A 163 -0.63 -24.82 -11.81
N ALA A 164 -0.35 -26.10 -11.71
CA ALA A 164 0.90 -26.67 -12.15
C ALA A 164 0.58 -27.79 -13.14
N THR A 165 1.06 -27.67 -14.36
CA THR A 165 0.69 -28.56 -15.46
C THR A 165 1.83 -28.73 -16.46
N VAL A 166 1.86 -29.87 -17.12
CA VAL A 166 2.79 -30.11 -18.22
C VAL A 166 2.22 -29.52 -19.52
N SER A 167 3.08 -28.84 -20.29
CA SER A 167 2.78 -28.33 -21.62
C SER A 167 4.03 -28.55 -22.50
N GLY A 168 3.96 -29.53 -23.41
CA GLY A 168 5.13 -30.00 -24.14
C GLY A 168 6.20 -30.55 -23.21
N ASN A 169 7.41 -30.06 -23.34
CA ASN A 169 8.54 -30.39 -22.45
C ASN A 169 8.70 -29.44 -21.26
N LYS A 170 7.69 -28.60 -20.99
CA LYS A 170 7.70 -27.63 -19.88
C LYS A 170 6.72 -28.05 -18.79
N TYR A 171 7.13 -27.83 -17.52
CA TYR A 171 6.22 -27.88 -16.38
C TYR A 171 5.94 -26.44 -15.96
N VAL A 172 4.71 -26.00 -16.14
CA VAL A 172 4.31 -24.61 -15.91
C VAL A 172 3.65 -24.49 -14.55
N ILE A 173 4.13 -23.59 -13.73
CA ILE A 173 3.56 -23.22 -12.43
C ILE A 173 3.07 -21.77 -12.54
N ALA A 174 1.75 -21.63 -12.69
CA ALA A 174 1.07 -20.34 -12.80
C ALA A 174 0.17 -20.12 -11.59
N PHE A 175 0.11 -18.88 -11.09
CA PHE A 175 -0.62 -18.53 -9.88
C PHE A 175 -1.08 -17.06 -9.92
N SER A 176 -2.24 -16.81 -9.33
CA SER A 176 -2.83 -15.47 -9.30
C SER A 176 -2.72 -14.80 -7.94
N THR A 177 -2.65 -15.56 -6.84
CA THR A 177 -2.59 -15.02 -5.47
C THR A 177 -1.63 -15.81 -4.60
N GLN A 178 -1.16 -15.19 -3.50
CA GLN A 178 -0.29 -15.84 -2.52
C GLN A 178 -0.94 -17.10 -1.93
N ASP A 179 -2.22 -17.01 -1.58
CA ASP A 179 -2.90 -18.14 -0.94
C ASP A 179 -3.04 -19.32 -1.91
N SER A 180 -3.36 -19.04 -3.18
CA SER A 180 -3.47 -20.08 -4.20
C SER A 180 -2.14 -20.78 -4.46
N VAL A 181 -1.02 -20.03 -4.55
CA VAL A 181 0.29 -20.64 -4.72
C VAL A 181 0.77 -21.36 -3.47
N THR A 182 0.49 -20.86 -2.28
CA THR A 182 0.80 -21.56 -1.02
C THR A 182 0.16 -22.93 -1.02
N LYS A 183 -1.13 -23.01 -1.38
CA LYS A 183 -1.85 -24.28 -1.47
C LYS A 183 -1.30 -25.21 -2.55
N LEU A 184 -0.91 -24.64 -3.70
CA LEU A 184 -0.25 -25.39 -4.76
C LEU A 184 1.09 -25.97 -4.27
N LEU A 185 1.92 -25.19 -3.58
CA LEU A 185 3.22 -25.61 -3.06
C LEU A 185 3.08 -26.72 -2.00
N GLU A 186 2.07 -26.67 -1.14
CA GLU A 186 1.76 -27.77 -0.20
C GLU A 186 1.48 -29.08 -0.95
N THR A 187 0.68 -29.01 -2.02
CA THR A 187 0.35 -30.17 -2.85
C THR A 187 1.58 -30.68 -3.61
N LEU A 188 2.37 -29.78 -4.19
CA LEU A 188 3.63 -30.12 -4.86
C LEU A 188 4.61 -30.80 -3.90
N LYS A 189 4.79 -30.24 -2.70
CA LYS A 189 5.62 -30.83 -1.65
C LYS A 189 5.17 -32.24 -1.28
N THR A 190 3.87 -32.44 -1.14
CA THR A 190 3.29 -33.76 -0.84
C THR A 190 3.56 -34.75 -1.97
N TYR A 191 3.39 -34.35 -3.21
CA TYR A 191 3.69 -35.15 -4.39
C TYR A 191 5.19 -35.54 -4.43
N LEU A 192 6.08 -34.58 -4.32
CA LEU A 192 7.52 -34.82 -4.32
C LEU A 192 7.96 -35.76 -3.20
N ASN A 193 7.34 -35.69 -2.03
CA ASN A 193 7.64 -36.59 -0.93
C ASN A 193 7.20 -38.05 -1.21
N LYS A 194 6.14 -38.24 -1.97
CA LYS A 194 5.60 -39.57 -2.27
C LYS A 194 6.23 -40.22 -3.50
N LYS A 195 6.51 -39.45 -4.54
CA LYS A 195 6.85 -39.95 -5.88
C LYS A 195 8.31 -39.70 -6.28
N ALA A 196 8.99 -38.74 -5.67
CA ALA A 196 10.39 -38.44 -5.98
C ALA A 196 11.33 -39.23 -5.04
N SER A 197 12.43 -39.74 -5.58
CA SER A 197 13.55 -40.29 -4.80
C SER A 197 14.66 -39.24 -4.65
N LYS A 198 15.67 -39.53 -3.83
CA LYS A 198 16.88 -38.70 -3.78
C LYS A 198 17.73 -38.79 -5.06
N THR A 199 17.53 -39.81 -5.85
CA THR A 199 18.28 -40.11 -7.07
C THR A 199 17.54 -39.69 -8.33
N GLU A 200 16.20 -39.54 -8.24
CA GLU A 200 15.37 -39.23 -9.40
C GLU A 200 14.12 -38.43 -9.03
N ILE A 201 13.81 -37.40 -9.81
CA ILE A 201 12.56 -36.63 -9.75
C ILE A 201 11.96 -36.61 -11.14
N LYS A 202 10.80 -37.25 -11.27
CA LYS A 202 10.01 -37.31 -12.51
C LYS A 202 8.63 -36.70 -12.28
N ILE A 203 8.11 -35.99 -13.27
CA ILE A 203 6.75 -35.47 -13.27
C ILE A 203 6.01 -36.10 -14.45
N ASP A 204 4.93 -36.81 -14.14
CA ASP A 204 4.03 -37.40 -15.14
C ASP A 204 3.31 -36.28 -15.90
N SER A 205 3.26 -36.35 -17.23
CA SER A 205 2.57 -35.41 -18.09
C SER A 205 1.06 -35.28 -17.80
N LYS A 206 0.46 -36.34 -17.25
CA LYS A 206 -0.95 -36.35 -16.83
C LYS A 206 -1.15 -35.73 -15.45
N TRP A 207 -0.05 -35.51 -14.70
CA TRP A 207 -0.17 -34.95 -13.39
C TRP A 207 -0.37 -33.42 -13.45
N LYS A 208 -1.43 -32.98 -12.82
CA LYS A 208 -1.84 -31.61 -12.75
C LYS A 208 -2.22 -31.24 -11.33
N ILE A 209 -1.85 -30.07 -10.89
CA ILE A 209 -2.38 -29.44 -9.69
C ILE A 209 -3.26 -28.28 -10.14
N ASP A 210 -4.52 -28.30 -9.77
CA ASP A 210 -5.41 -27.17 -9.90
C ASP A 210 -5.86 -26.74 -8.50
N VAL A 211 -5.59 -25.50 -8.17
CA VAL A 211 -6.08 -24.84 -6.96
C VAL A 211 -7.10 -23.81 -7.38
N LYS A 212 -8.28 -23.90 -6.79
CA LYS A 212 -9.34 -22.88 -6.92
C LYS A 212 -9.75 -22.49 -5.52
N LEU A 213 -9.22 -21.37 -5.06
CA LEU A 213 -9.65 -20.80 -3.79
C LEU A 213 -10.88 -19.93 -4.05
N GLN A 214 -11.95 -20.28 -3.38
CA GLN A 214 -13.03 -19.32 -3.20
C GLN A 214 -12.59 -18.37 -2.08
N TYR A 215 -12.35 -17.11 -2.40
CA TYR A 215 -12.17 -16.10 -1.40
C TYR A 215 -13.53 -15.80 -0.76
N HIS A 216 -13.73 -16.25 0.38
CA HIS A 216 -14.80 -16.46 1.34
C HIS A 216 -15.27 -17.88 1.39
N THR A 217 -14.55 -18.58 2.21
CA THR A 217 -15.04 -19.80 2.80
C THR A 217 -14.77 -19.79 4.30
N SER A 218 -15.30 -18.89 5.03
CA SER A 218 -15.93 -19.29 6.26
C SER A 218 -17.34 -19.70 5.84
N GLY A 219 -17.55 -20.96 5.68
CA GLY A 219 -18.66 -21.78 5.33
C GLY A 219 -20.09 -21.26 5.25
N ASN A 220 -20.44 -20.04 5.37
CA ASN A 220 -21.77 -19.45 5.21
C ASN A 220 -21.76 -17.92 5.00
N GLU A 221 -20.60 -17.31 4.75
CA GLU A 221 -20.57 -15.92 4.32
C GLU A 221 -20.78 -15.84 2.80
N THR A 222 -21.90 -16.31 2.32
CA THR A 222 -22.64 -15.55 1.33
C THR A 222 -22.60 -14.13 1.83
N PHE A 223 -22.27 -13.17 0.97
CA PHE A 223 -22.44 -11.75 1.29
C PHE A 223 -23.77 -11.63 2.02
N ASP A 224 -23.71 -11.53 3.35
CA ASP A 224 -24.87 -11.46 4.18
C ASP A 224 -25.41 -10.03 4.08
N ALA A 225 -26.19 -9.79 3.02
CA ALA A 225 -27.03 -8.62 2.93
C ALA A 225 -27.95 -8.48 4.17
N SER A 226 -28.09 -9.52 5.01
CA SER A 226 -28.91 -9.47 6.21
C SER A 226 -28.30 -8.57 7.28
N GLY A 227 -26.98 -8.50 7.40
CA GLY A 227 -26.29 -7.50 8.23
C GLY A 227 -26.46 -6.09 7.70
N LEU A 228 -26.81 -5.93 6.44
CA LEU A 228 -27.09 -4.67 5.77
C LEU A 228 -28.59 -4.35 5.69
N LYS A 229 -29.49 -5.21 6.19
CA LYS A 229 -30.96 -5.05 6.27
C LYS A 229 -31.54 -4.11 5.18
N SER A 230 -31.13 -4.32 3.94
CA SER A 230 -31.64 -3.59 2.79
C SER A 230 -32.78 -4.36 2.17
N SER A 231 -33.82 -3.68 1.70
CA SER A 231 -34.84 -4.26 0.83
C SER A 231 -34.31 -4.61 -0.56
N ALA A 232 -33.09 -4.14 -0.89
CA ALA A 232 -32.41 -4.40 -2.15
C ALA A 232 -31.34 -5.47 -1.98
N THR A 233 -31.26 -6.39 -2.92
CA THR A 233 -30.24 -7.43 -2.97
C THR A 233 -29.11 -7.01 -3.90
N VAL A 234 -27.87 -7.37 -3.55
CA VAL A 234 -26.73 -7.16 -4.43
C VAL A 234 -26.97 -7.93 -5.74
N PRO A 235 -26.74 -7.31 -6.90
CA PRO A 235 -26.90 -8.00 -8.19
C PRO A 235 -26.12 -9.30 -8.25
N GLY A 236 -26.71 -10.36 -8.76
CA GLY A 236 -26.05 -11.64 -8.96
C GLY A 236 -24.95 -11.59 -10.00
N ASN A 237 -24.08 -12.61 -10.01
CA ASN A 237 -23.05 -12.81 -11.04
C ASN A 237 -22.02 -11.67 -11.15
N LEU A 238 -21.61 -11.09 -10.03
CA LEU A 238 -20.58 -10.04 -9.98
C LEU A 238 -19.15 -10.58 -10.06
N GLY A 239 -18.96 -11.89 -10.03
CA GLY A 239 -17.66 -12.54 -10.08
C GLY A 239 -17.18 -13.06 -8.72
N THR A 240 -15.85 -13.23 -8.56
CA THR A 240 -15.25 -13.73 -7.32
C THR A 240 -15.25 -12.63 -6.26
N GLN A 241 -15.69 -12.96 -5.07
CA GLN A 241 -15.82 -12.04 -3.95
C GLN A 241 -14.55 -12.02 -3.08
N TYR A 242 -14.18 -10.84 -2.65
CA TYR A 242 -13.08 -10.57 -1.72
C TYR A 242 -13.57 -9.77 -0.53
N ASN A 243 -12.99 -10.06 0.65
CA ASN A 243 -13.16 -9.20 1.80
C ASN A 243 -12.26 -7.97 1.65
N ALA A 244 -12.88 -6.83 1.42
CA ALA A 244 -12.19 -5.54 1.30
C ALA A 244 -12.06 -4.80 2.64
N GLY A 245 -12.40 -5.44 3.76
CA GLY A 245 -12.32 -4.88 5.12
C GLY A 245 -13.45 -3.94 5.49
N GLN A 246 -13.59 -3.70 6.79
CA GLN A 246 -14.52 -2.71 7.34
C GLN A 246 -15.99 -2.89 6.90
N GLY A 247 -16.45 -4.13 6.75
CA GLY A 247 -17.80 -4.44 6.27
C GLY A 247 -18.00 -4.20 4.77
N SER A 248 -16.92 -4.18 4.01
CA SER A 248 -16.91 -4.02 2.56
C SER A 248 -16.50 -5.30 1.86
N TYR A 249 -16.99 -5.46 0.64
CA TYR A 249 -16.61 -6.57 -0.25
C TYR A 249 -16.29 -6.03 -1.64
N THR A 250 -15.32 -6.63 -2.29
CA THR A 250 -15.01 -6.36 -3.70
C THR A 250 -15.19 -7.64 -4.51
N TYR A 251 -15.95 -7.55 -5.57
CA TYR A 251 -16.13 -8.63 -6.54
C TYR A 251 -15.28 -8.34 -7.77
N VAL A 252 -14.68 -9.39 -8.33
CA VAL A 252 -13.91 -9.27 -9.57
C VAL A 252 -14.46 -10.27 -10.58
N LYS A 253 -14.94 -9.74 -11.70
CA LYS A 253 -15.40 -10.52 -12.85
C LYS A 253 -14.44 -10.33 -14.01
N THR A 254 -13.79 -11.40 -14.42
CA THR A 254 -12.90 -11.45 -15.57
C THR A 254 -13.69 -11.69 -16.86
N ASN A 255 -13.05 -11.46 -18.02
CA ASN A 255 -13.67 -11.52 -19.33
C ASN A 255 -14.93 -10.62 -19.46
N ALA A 256 -14.92 -9.52 -18.71
CA ALA A 256 -15.99 -8.54 -18.75
C ALA A 256 -15.94 -7.72 -20.05
N THR A 257 -17.11 -7.47 -20.61
CA THR A 257 -17.33 -6.64 -21.80
C THR A 257 -18.11 -5.39 -21.43
N GLN A 258 -18.31 -4.47 -22.39
CA GLN A 258 -19.20 -3.33 -22.19
C GLN A 258 -20.61 -3.79 -21.77
N SER A 259 -21.14 -4.83 -22.42
CA SER A 259 -22.45 -5.41 -22.03
C SER A 259 -22.43 -5.90 -20.57
N THR A 260 -21.33 -6.52 -20.12
CA THR A 260 -21.21 -6.95 -18.71
C THR A 260 -21.35 -5.79 -17.74
N PHE A 261 -20.74 -4.64 -18.05
CA PHE A 261 -20.87 -3.43 -17.24
C PHE A 261 -22.29 -2.86 -17.29
N ASP A 262 -22.87 -2.76 -18.49
CA ASP A 262 -24.22 -2.23 -18.68
C ASP A 262 -25.28 -3.10 -18.01
N ASP A 263 -25.14 -4.43 -18.12
CA ASP A 263 -26.00 -5.41 -17.46
C ASP A 263 -25.89 -5.32 -15.93
N ALA A 264 -24.67 -5.13 -15.38
CA ALA A 264 -24.47 -4.94 -13.96
C ALA A 264 -25.16 -3.65 -13.45
N CYS A 265 -25.04 -2.56 -14.20
CA CYS A 265 -25.72 -1.30 -13.91
C CYS A 265 -27.24 -1.46 -13.93
N SER A 266 -27.77 -2.08 -14.97
CA SER A 266 -29.22 -2.36 -15.10
C SER A 266 -29.72 -3.30 -14.01
N SER A 267 -28.93 -4.31 -13.68
CA SER A 267 -29.26 -5.23 -12.59
C SER A 267 -29.28 -4.52 -11.23
N ALA A 268 -28.37 -3.56 -10.99
CA ALA A 268 -28.41 -2.76 -9.76
C ALA A 268 -29.72 -1.96 -9.67
N GLU A 269 -30.12 -1.30 -10.75
CA GLU A 269 -31.37 -0.54 -10.80
C GLU A 269 -32.59 -1.46 -10.57
N ASN A 270 -32.63 -2.63 -11.21
CA ASN A 270 -33.71 -3.63 -11.04
C ASN A 270 -33.76 -4.22 -9.61
N ASN A 271 -32.63 -4.23 -8.89
CA ASN A 271 -32.54 -4.64 -7.49
C ASN A 271 -32.76 -3.49 -6.50
N GLY A 272 -33.28 -2.35 -6.95
CA GLY A 272 -33.67 -1.23 -6.09
C GLY A 272 -32.58 -0.26 -5.71
N PHE A 273 -31.39 -0.39 -6.29
CA PHE A 273 -30.32 0.61 -6.14
C PHE A 273 -30.64 1.83 -7.01
N LYS A 274 -30.42 3.02 -6.45
CA LYS A 274 -30.55 4.28 -7.19
C LYS A 274 -29.19 4.70 -7.69
N LYS A 275 -29.11 5.07 -8.97
CA LYS A 275 -27.90 5.65 -9.55
C LYS A 275 -27.52 6.93 -8.81
N TYR A 276 -26.28 6.98 -8.33
CA TYR A 276 -25.73 8.14 -7.65
C TYR A 276 -24.87 8.99 -8.60
N THR A 277 -23.87 8.38 -9.24
CA THR A 277 -23.00 9.06 -10.20
C THR A 277 -22.36 8.10 -11.18
N THR A 278 -21.88 8.64 -12.29
CA THR A 278 -21.03 7.94 -13.26
C THR A 278 -19.82 8.79 -13.58
N ASN A 279 -18.71 8.16 -13.93
CA ASN A 279 -17.49 8.84 -14.36
C ASN A 279 -16.75 8.00 -15.41
N LYS A 280 -15.83 8.67 -16.16
CA LYS A 280 -14.90 8.03 -17.07
C LYS A 280 -13.50 8.60 -16.88
N ILE A 281 -12.49 7.72 -16.93
CA ILE A 281 -11.08 8.10 -16.98
C ILE A 281 -10.45 7.34 -18.14
N GLY A 282 -10.16 8.04 -19.22
CA GLY A 282 -9.84 7.39 -20.49
C GLY A 282 -10.98 6.49 -20.96
N ASN A 283 -10.68 5.22 -21.25
CA ASN A 283 -11.67 4.22 -21.64
C ASN A 283 -12.34 3.53 -20.44
N ASN A 284 -11.82 3.73 -19.23
CA ASN A 284 -12.37 3.09 -18.02
C ASN A 284 -13.66 3.77 -17.59
N GLN A 285 -14.64 2.98 -17.13
CA GLN A 285 -15.96 3.47 -16.77
C GLN A 285 -16.28 3.11 -15.33
N PHE A 286 -16.91 4.04 -14.64
CA PHE A 286 -17.26 3.94 -13.23
C PHE A 286 -18.69 4.33 -13.00
N ALA A 287 -19.38 3.61 -12.12
CA ALA A 287 -20.75 3.93 -11.75
C ALA A 287 -20.98 3.62 -10.26
N THR A 288 -21.61 4.53 -9.56
CA THR A 288 -21.99 4.36 -8.15
C THR A 288 -23.50 4.30 -8.01
N TYR A 289 -23.97 3.33 -7.27
CA TYR A 289 -25.36 3.11 -6.95
C TYR A 289 -25.56 3.01 -5.44
N VAL A 290 -26.75 3.35 -4.95
CA VAL A 290 -27.01 3.40 -3.51
C VAL A 290 -28.37 2.88 -3.13
N THR A 291 -28.43 2.32 -1.92
CA THR A 291 -29.64 2.17 -1.12
C THR A 291 -29.50 2.98 0.18
N GLN A 292 -30.41 2.82 1.11
CA GLN A 292 -30.27 3.41 2.44
C GLN A 292 -29.12 2.82 3.24
N SER A 293 -28.75 1.55 2.99
CA SER A 293 -27.79 0.78 3.79
C SER A 293 -26.54 0.35 3.01
N GLN A 294 -26.48 0.55 1.70
CA GLN A 294 -25.39 0.07 0.84
C GLN A 294 -24.96 1.11 -0.18
N ILE A 295 -23.66 1.05 -0.50
CA ILE A 295 -23.04 1.72 -1.63
C ILE A 295 -22.50 0.62 -2.54
N LEU A 296 -22.83 0.68 -3.81
CA LEU A 296 -22.38 -0.23 -4.85
C LEU A 296 -21.58 0.59 -5.87
N HIS A 297 -20.32 0.24 -6.07
CA HIS A 297 -19.45 0.98 -6.98
C HIS A 297 -18.84 0.05 -8.02
N PHE A 298 -19.19 0.26 -9.28
CA PHE A 298 -18.67 -0.47 -10.43
C PHE A 298 -17.45 0.22 -11.03
N MET A 299 -16.42 -0.56 -11.35
CA MET A 299 -15.16 -0.15 -11.96
C MET A 299 -14.89 -1.07 -13.16
N TYR A 300 -15.17 -0.61 -14.36
CA TYR A 300 -14.97 -1.38 -15.58
C TYR A 300 -13.68 -0.95 -16.29
N PHE A 301 -12.80 -1.91 -16.50
CA PHE A 301 -11.50 -1.76 -17.15
C PHE A 301 -11.48 -2.55 -18.47
N PRO A 302 -11.90 -1.94 -19.60
CA PRO A 302 -12.12 -2.66 -20.87
C PRO A 302 -10.84 -3.32 -21.40
N GLU A 303 -9.68 -2.68 -21.27
CA GLU A 303 -8.41 -3.25 -21.75
C GLU A 303 -7.96 -4.48 -20.94
N LYS A 304 -8.34 -4.56 -19.67
CA LYS A 304 -8.14 -5.75 -18.84
C LYS A 304 -9.24 -6.79 -19.01
N GLY A 305 -10.38 -6.41 -19.59
CA GLY A 305 -11.59 -7.24 -19.58
C GLY A 305 -12.07 -7.53 -18.15
N GLU A 306 -11.99 -6.57 -17.25
CA GLU A 306 -12.37 -6.73 -15.86
C GLU A 306 -13.47 -5.76 -15.45
N LEU A 307 -14.46 -6.28 -14.71
CA LEU A 307 -15.41 -5.50 -13.93
C LEU A 307 -15.14 -5.77 -12.46
N ARG A 308 -14.76 -4.75 -11.72
CA ARG A 308 -14.65 -4.79 -10.26
C ARG A 308 -15.84 -4.07 -9.65
N THR A 309 -16.37 -4.63 -8.58
CA THR A 309 -17.55 -4.09 -7.90
C THR A 309 -17.28 -4.02 -6.41
N ALA A 310 -17.15 -2.82 -5.88
CA ALA A 310 -17.11 -2.63 -4.44
C ALA A 310 -18.52 -2.51 -3.87
N VAL A 311 -18.74 -3.16 -2.74
CA VAL A 311 -20.00 -3.11 -1.98
C VAL A 311 -19.67 -2.71 -0.55
N ASP A 312 -20.10 -1.51 -0.17
CA ASP A 312 -19.83 -0.96 1.15
C ASP A 312 -21.13 -0.82 1.96
N LYS A 313 -21.00 -0.99 3.27
CA LYS A 313 -22.05 -0.62 4.21
C LYS A 313 -22.19 0.90 4.23
N ARG A 314 -23.37 1.42 3.97
CA ARG A 314 -23.66 2.84 4.10
C ARG A 314 -24.03 3.18 5.54
N GLY A 315 -23.49 4.28 6.05
CA GLY A 315 -23.74 4.72 7.43
C GLY A 315 -22.99 6.01 7.74
N THR A 316 -22.91 6.36 9.01
CA THR A 316 -22.20 7.56 9.50
C THR A 316 -21.22 7.19 10.60
N GLY A 317 -20.13 7.91 10.71
CA GLY A 317 -19.09 7.67 11.70
C GLY A 317 -18.46 6.29 11.53
N THR A 318 -18.37 5.50 12.61
CA THR A 318 -17.81 4.14 12.61
C THR A 318 -18.80 3.07 12.12
N ASN A 319 -20.05 3.44 11.81
CA ASN A 319 -21.11 2.48 11.47
C ASN A 319 -21.24 2.16 9.97
N GLY A 320 -20.44 2.79 9.15
CA GLY A 320 -20.43 2.60 7.71
C GLY A 320 -19.87 3.83 6.98
N PHE A 321 -20.01 3.83 5.67
CA PHE A 321 -19.41 4.86 4.83
C PHE A 321 -20.46 5.81 4.28
N THR A 322 -20.05 7.06 4.04
CA THR A 322 -20.83 8.06 3.32
C THR A 322 -20.34 8.16 1.88
N LEU A 323 -21.07 8.91 1.07
CA LEU A 323 -20.68 9.21 -0.31
C LEU A 323 -19.98 10.57 -0.40
N PRO A 324 -19.09 10.76 -1.38
CA PRO A 324 -18.53 12.07 -1.67
C PRO A 324 -19.65 13.05 -2.06
N GLY A 325 -19.41 14.34 -1.82
CA GLY A 325 -20.31 15.39 -2.31
C GLY A 325 -20.41 15.36 -3.84
N LEU A 326 -21.59 15.60 -4.37
CA LEU A 326 -21.79 15.76 -5.81
C LEU A 326 -21.41 17.17 -6.26
N SER A 327 -21.19 17.35 -7.55
CA SER A 327 -20.83 18.64 -8.16
C SER A 327 -21.78 19.80 -7.84
N GLY A 328 -22.99 19.53 -7.35
CA GLY A 328 -23.92 20.55 -6.86
C GLY A 328 -23.50 21.23 -5.55
N ASP A 329 -22.61 20.62 -4.79
CA ASP A 329 -22.03 21.20 -3.56
C ASP A 329 -20.94 22.24 -3.84
N ASN A 330 -20.59 22.46 -5.11
CA ASN A 330 -19.62 23.47 -5.54
C ASN A 330 -20.13 24.93 -5.42
N LYS A 331 -21.23 25.17 -4.73
CA LYS A 331 -21.67 26.52 -4.34
C LYS A 331 -20.82 26.98 -3.15
N TYR A 332 -19.61 27.43 -3.45
CA TYR A 332 -18.75 28.07 -2.46
C TYR A 332 -18.60 29.56 -2.76
N ALA A 333 -18.44 30.33 -1.70
CA ALA A 333 -18.09 31.74 -1.83
C ALA A 333 -16.55 31.85 -1.96
N SER A 334 -16.05 32.41 -3.04
CA SER A 334 -14.63 32.76 -3.15
C SER A 334 -14.35 34.02 -2.32
N THR A 335 -13.99 33.81 -1.06
CA THR A 335 -13.77 34.90 -0.08
C THR A 335 -12.31 35.13 0.26
N GLN A 336 -11.42 34.19 -0.11
CA GLN A 336 -10.00 34.20 0.23
C GLN A 336 -9.16 33.69 -0.92
N SER A 337 -7.89 34.08 -0.94
CA SER A 337 -6.89 33.48 -1.83
C SER A 337 -6.64 32.03 -1.45
N SER A 338 -6.61 31.18 -2.44
CA SER A 338 -6.25 29.77 -2.29
C SER A 338 -4.74 29.58 -2.41
N LEU A 339 -4.21 28.56 -1.76
CA LEU A 339 -2.80 28.20 -1.83
C LEU A 339 -2.62 26.71 -1.54
N MET A 340 -1.47 26.15 -1.93
CA MET A 340 -1.05 24.81 -1.52
C MET A 340 0.25 24.92 -0.71
N THR A 341 0.30 24.21 0.42
CA THR A 341 1.50 24.10 1.26
C THR A 341 2.07 22.69 1.17
N LEU A 342 3.34 22.58 0.78
CA LEU A 342 4.16 21.39 1.03
C LEU A 342 4.74 21.55 2.43
N VAL A 343 4.25 20.75 3.36
CA VAL A 343 4.61 20.85 4.78
C VAL A 343 5.94 20.15 5.03
N ASP A 344 6.80 20.83 5.76
CA ASP A 344 7.98 20.19 6.34
C ASP A 344 7.57 19.45 7.62
N ILE A 345 7.75 18.16 7.59
CA ILE A 345 7.39 17.26 8.69
C ILE A 345 8.63 16.69 9.36
N GLU A 346 9.65 17.52 9.48
CA GLU A 346 10.95 17.12 10.01
C GLU A 346 10.82 16.14 11.19
N ASN A 347 11.47 15.00 11.05
CA ASN A 347 11.62 14.00 12.10
C ASN A 347 13.10 13.69 12.30
N SER A 348 13.47 13.48 13.54
CA SER A 348 14.86 13.19 13.92
C SER A 348 15.38 11.85 13.48
N SER A 349 14.51 10.86 13.28
CA SER A 349 14.88 9.48 13.02
C SER A 349 14.59 9.01 11.59
N TRP A 350 13.66 9.66 10.91
CA TRP A 350 13.21 9.25 9.58
C TRP A 350 12.96 10.48 8.68
N PRO A 351 13.70 10.62 7.58
CA PRO A 351 13.55 11.77 6.69
C PRO A 351 12.35 11.66 5.73
N GLY A 352 11.60 10.56 5.76
CA GLY A 352 10.39 10.38 4.99
C GLY A 352 9.15 10.90 5.69
N GLY A 353 8.10 11.06 4.95
CA GLY A 353 6.78 11.41 5.42
C GLY A 353 6.12 12.50 4.59
N MET A 354 4.80 12.59 4.64
CA MET A 354 4.06 13.49 3.78
C MET A 354 2.96 14.24 4.53
N CYS A 355 2.83 15.52 4.21
CA CYS A 355 1.62 16.29 4.46
C CYS A 355 1.49 17.39 3.40
N LEU A 356 0.37 17.42 2.70
CA LEU A 356 0.00 18.45 1.74
C LEU A 356 -1.26 19.17 2.24
N ILE A 357 -1.25 20.49 2.26
CA ILE A 357 -2.38 21.31 2.69
C ILE A 357 -2.84 22.18 1.53
N PHE A 358 -4.09 22.01 1.11
CA PHE A 358 -4.76 22.86 0.14
C PHE A 358 -5.70 23.80 0.89
N LYS A 359 -5.36 25.08 0.99
CA LYS A 359 -6.28 26.11 1.45
C LYS A 359 -7.22 26.47 0.31
N LEU A 360 -8.50 26.28 0.52
CA LEU A 360 -9.54 26.55 -0.44
C LEU A 360 -9.90 28.04 -0.47
N CYS A 361 -10.49 28.49 -1.57
CA CYS A 361 -10.93 29.89 -1.72
C CYS A 361 -12.07 30.29 -0.79
N ASP A 362 -12.72 29.35 -0.11
CA ASP A 362 -13.73 29.59 0.93
C ASP A 362 -13.14 29.58 2.36
N GLY A 363 -11.83 29.43 2.48
CA GLY A 363 -11.08 29.45 3.74
C GLY A 363 -11.00 28.11 4.46
N ARG A 364 -11.65 27.07 3.96
CA ARG A 364 -11.51 25.68 4.46
C ARG A 364 -10.24 25.05 3.91
N PHE A 365 -9.95 23.82 4.36
CA PHE A 365 -8.78 23.07 3.93
C PHE A 365 -9.15 21.68 3.39
N VAL A 366 -8.39 21.21 2.41
CA VAL A 366 -8.22 19.79 2.09
C VAL A 366 -6.80 19.43 2.50
N VAL A 367 -6.66 18.35 3.27
CA VAL A 367 -5.36 17.88 3.77
C VAL A 367 -5.12 16.47 3.28
N VAL A 368 -3.91 16.19 2.81
CA VAL A 368 -3.48 14.84 2.45
C VAL A 368 -2.35 14.45 3.39
N ASP A 369 -2.56 13.39 4.13
CA ASP A 369 -1.69 12.85 5.17
C ASP A 369 -1.37 13.86 6.30
N SER A 370 -0.48 13.50 7.21
CA SER A 370 -0.22 14.29 8.43
C SER A 370 1.20 14.13 8.97
N GLY A 371 2.08 13.50 8.20
CA GLY A 371 3.45 13.26 8.65
C GLY A 371 3.55 12.26 9.81
N VAL A 372 4.69 12.30 10.46
CA VAL A 372 5.13 11.30 11.44
C VAL A 372 4.39 11.41 12.77
N GLY A 373 4.11 10.29 13.38
CA GLY A 373 3.55 10.20 14.74
C GLY A 373 3.71 8.84 15.40
N GLY A 374 3.57 8.87 16.64
CA GLY A 374 3.09 8.05 17.71
C GLY A 374 3.51 6.65 18.00
N ARG A 375 4.47 6.00 17.46
CA ARG A 375 4.88 4.71 18.04
C ARG A 375 6.15 4.78 18.86
N ASP A 376 7.07 5.55 18.42
CA ASP A 376 8.40 5.57 18.97
C ASP A 376 8.59 6.98 19.53
N ASN A 377 9.05 7.12 20.71
CA ASN A 377 9.27 8.38 21.44
C ASN A 377 10.13 9.42 20.69
N ASP A 378 10.27 9.28 19.38
CA ASP A 378 11.19 10.01 18.52
C ASP A 378 10.61 11.29 17.91
N GLY A 379 9.34 11.59 18.19
CA GLY A 379 8.71 12.84 17.76
C GLY A 379 7.47 12.66 16.93
N SER A 380 6.71 13.74 16.82
CA SER A 380 5.43 13.80 16.13
C SER A 380 5.37 15.04 15.26
N SER A 381 4.83 14.90 14.05
CA SER A 381 4.53 16.03 13.16
C SER A 381 3.22 16.75 13.51
N SER A 382 2.49 16.29 14.52
CA SER A 382 1.17 16.84 14.86
C SER A 382 1.18 18.34 15.09
N GLY A 383 2.18 18.85 15.81
CA GLY A 383 2.36 20.28 16.05
C GLY A 383 2.69 21.07 14.78
N TRP A 384 3.51 20.50 13.89
CA TRP A 384 3.88 21.11 12.61
C TRP A 384 2.67 21.25 11.69
N VAL A 385 1.90 20.21 11.56
CA VAL A 385 0.70 20.20 10.73
C VAL A 385 -0.35 21.17 11.27
N TYR A 386 -0.57 21.15 12.59
CA TYR A 386 -1.47 22.13 13.21
C TYR A 386 -1.00 23.57 12.94
N ALA A 387 0.25 23.88 13.19
CA ALA A 387 0.77 25.24 13.02
C ALA A 387 0.71 25.70 11.56
N SER A 388 0.90 24.77 10.61
CA SER A 388 0.74 25.04 9.18
C SER A 388 -0.70 25.40 8.82
N LEU A 389 -1.67 24.67 9.37
CA LEU A 389 -3.09 24.97 9.22
C LEU A 389 -3.45 26.32 9.88
N ALA A 390 -3.00 26.52 11.12
CA ALA A 390 -3.28 27.71 11.92
C ALA A 390 -2.75 29.00 11.27
N LYS A 391 -1.58 28.91 10.61
CA LYS A 391 -0.99 30.05 9.86
C LYS A 391 -1.93 30.57 8.77
N HIS A 392 -2.65 29.69 8.11
CA HIS A 392 -3.48 30.04 6.96
C HIS A 392 -4.98 30.10 7.29
N ALA A 393 -5.37 29.68 8.49
CA ALA A 393 -6.75 29.77 8.94
C ALA A 393 -7.11 31.21 9.32
N SER A 394 -8.34 31.62 9.05
CA SER A 394 -8.87 32.91 9.50
C SER A 394 -8.99 32.98 11.02
N ASP A 395 -9.28 31.85 11.67
CA ASP A 395 -9.28 31.68 13.11
C ASP A 395 -8.51 30.41 13.47
N PRO A 396 -7.30 30.51 14.06
CA PRO A 396 -6.51 29.37 14.49
C PRO A 396 -7.17 28.45 15.53
N LYS A 397 -8.21 28.95 16.20
CA LYS A 397 -9.00 28.18 17.16
C LYS A 397 -10.27 27.57 16.57
N ASN A 398 -10.50 27.77 15.27
CA ASN A 398 -11.67 27.24 14.55
C ASN A 398 -11.32 26.86 13.12
N ILE A 399 -10.37 25.95 12.97
CA ILE A 399 -9.86 25.48 11.68
C ILE A 399 -10.86 24.50 11.06
N GLN A 400 -11.35 24.82 9.86
CA GLN A 400 -12.33 24.00 9.15
C GLN A 400 -11.62 23.16 8.08
N VAL A 401 -11.55 21.85 8.26
CA VAL A 401 -11.01 20.89 7.29
C VAL A 401 -12.18 20.21 6.58
N ALA A 402 -12.40 20.59 5.33
CA ALA A 402 -13.47 20.03 4.49
C ALA A 402 -13.26 18.54 4.19
N ALA A 403 -11.99 18.16 3.95
CA ALA A 403 -11.62 16.76 3.82
C ALA A 403 -10.20 16.53 4.33
N TRP A 404 -10.01 15.45 5.07
CA TRP A 404 -8.71 14.90 5.38
C TRP A 404 -8.58 13.55 4.70
N VAL A 405 -7.61 13.42 3.81
CA VAL A 405 -7.33 12.18 3.08
C VAL A 405 -6.13 11.50 3.72
N ILE A 406 -6.26 10.25 4.10
CA ILE A 406 -5.15 9.40 4.52
C ILE A 406 -4.85 8.44 3.38
N THR A 407 -3.67 8.60 2.78
CA THR A 407 -3.27 7.75 1.66
C THR A 407 -3.10 6.32 2.10
N HIS A 408 -2.44 6.11 3.23
CA HIS A 408 -2.27 4.81 3.89
C HIS A 408 -1.88 5.00 5.36
N ILE A 409 -1.77 3.91 6.13
CA ILE A 409 -1.65 4.01 7.59
C ILE A 409 -0.22 3.88 8.14
N HIS A 410 0.81 4.11 7.35
CA HIS A 410 2.14 4.25 7.91
C HIS A 410 2.23 5.44 8.87
N SER A 411 3.15 5.32 9.84
CA SER A 411 3.29 6.34 10.89
C SER A 411 3.72 7.70 10.36
N ASP A 412 4.41 7.74 9.25
CA ASP A 412 4.89 8.95 8.58
C ASP A 412 3.87 9.56 7.61
N HIS A 413 2.65 9.02 7.56
CA HIS A 413 1.50 9.54 6.82
C HIS A 413 0.30 9.82 7.72
N ALA A 414 -0.17 8.81 8.47
CA ALA A 414 -1.33 8.93 9.35
C ALA A 414 -0.98 9.35 10.79
N GLY A 415 0.28 9.20 11.17
CA GLY A 415 0.69 9.27 12.58
C GLY A 415 0.47 10.63 13.22
N GLY A 416 0.73 11.72 12.52
CA GLY A 416 0.49 13.06 13.05
C GLY A 416 -0.98 13.31 13.39
N LEU A 417 -1.91 12.84 12.57
CA LEU A 417 -3.36 12.97 12.85
C LEU A 417 -3.82 12.05 13.98
N VAL A 418 -3.25 10.86 14.09
CA VAL A 418 -3.49 9.96 15.23
C VAL A 418 -3.04 10.60 16.54
N ASP A 419 -1.87 11.23 16.55
CA ASP A 419 -1.39 11.95 17.73
C ASP A 419 -2.26 13.15 18.09
N MET A 420 -2.74 13.90 17.09
CA MET A 420 -3.74 14.94 17.33
C MET A 420 -5.01 14.37 17.97
N ALA A 421 -5.50 13.22 17.47
CA ALA A 421 -6.67 12.54 18.03
C ALA A 421 -6.47 12.14 19.49
N ARG A 422 -5.26 11.73 19.85
CA ARG A 422 -4.85 11.41 21.22
C ARG A 422 -4.63 12.64 22.10
N GLY A 423 -4.60 13.82 21.48
CA GLY A 423 -4.31 15.09 22.18
C GLY A 423 -2.83 15.30 22.44
N THR A 424 -1.98 14.76 21.59
CA THR A 424 -0.53 14.90 21.64
C THR A 424 -0.09 15.85 20.52
N TYR A 425 0.13 17.11 20.84
CA TYR A 425 0.65 18.12 19.92
C TYR A 425 2.13 18.36 20.23
N GLN A 426 2.94 17.40 19.80
CA GLN A 426 4.38 17.44 20.05
C GLN A 426 5.12 17.72 18.74
N THR A 427 6.21 18.44 18.89
CA THR A 427 7.18 18.65 17.81
C THR A 427 8.54 18.26 18.34
N THR A 428 9.25 17.47 17.57
CA THR A 428 10.62 17.09 17.87
C THR A 428 11.57 17.97 17.08
N LEU A 429 12.51 18.59 17.77
CA LEU A 429 13.54 19.42 17.18
C LEU A 429 14.89 18.73 17.30
N LYS A 430 15.56 18.54 16.18
CA LYS A 430 16.93 18.07 16.13
C LYS A 430 17.89 19.24 16.15
N LYS A 431 18.89 19.17 17.03
CA LYS A 431 20.04 20.05 17.00
C LYS A 431 21.28 19.17 16.80
N ASP A 432 22.21 19.61 15.94
CA ASP A 432 23.41 18.85 15.60
C ASP A 432 24.07 18.22 16.83
N GLY A 433 24.12 16.87 16.87
CA GLY A 433 24.79 16.09 17.90
C GLY A 433 24.10 15.97 19.27
N GLU A 434 22.98 16.63 19.52
CA GLU A 434 22.25 16.56 20.80
C GLU A 434 21.02 15.64 20.72
N LYS A 435 20.66 15.09 21.89
CA LYS A 435 19.40 14.34 22.05
C LYS A 435 18.22 15.21 21.67
N VAL A 436 17.34 14.64 20.88
CA VAL A 436 16.06 15.20 20.46
C VAL A 436 15.29 15.71 21.68
N LYS A 437 14.89 16.97 21.66
CA LYS A 437 13.97 17.52 22.66
C LYS A 437 12.59 17.56 22.06
N THR A 438 11.66 16.84 22.68
CA THR A 438 10.24 16.92 22.36
C THR A 438 9.65 18.17 23.00
N HIS A 439 9.01 19.00 22.21
CA HIS A 439 8.31 20.20 22.66
C HIS A 439 6.80 19.96 22.60
N ASN A 440 6.12 20.15 23.72
CA ASN A 440 4.66 20.23 23.76
C ASN A 440 4.26 21.58 23.17
N VAL A 441 3.82 21.58 21.95
CA VAL A 441 3.58 22.82 21.19
C VAL A 441 2.21 23.40 21.54
N MET A 442 1.30 22.59 22.10
CA MET A 442 -0.07 23.03 22.28
C MET A 442 -0.78 22.32 23.45
N PRO A 443 -1.77 22.98 24.10
CA PRO A 443 -2.63 22.34 25.09
C PRO A 443 -3.42 21.17 24.48
N ARG A 444 -3.81 20.19 25.32
CA ARG A 444 -4.62 19.04 24.89
C ARG A 444 -5.96 19.42 24.27
N GLU A 445 -6.47 20.60 24.60
CA GLU A 445 -7.72 21.18 24.11
C GLU A 445 -7.68 21.55 22.64
N CYS A 446 -6.49 21.63 22.03
CA CYS A 446 -6.33 22.06 20.64
C CYS A 446 -7.03 21.15 19.63
N LYS A 447 -7.25 19.87 19.93
CA LYS A 447 -8.05 19.00 19.06
C LYS A 447 -9.48 19.53 18.82
N GLN A 448 -10.01 20.34 19.73
CA GLN A 448 -11.32 20.97 19.56
C GLN A 448 -11.29 22.15 18.56
N TRP A 449 -10.10 22.65 18.24
CA TRP A 449 -9.92 23.75 17.31
C TRP A 449 -9.87 23.31 15.85
N ILE A 450 -9.66 22.01 15.61
CA ILE A 450 -9.73 21.42 14.28
C ILE A 450 -11.08 20.71 14.13
N LYS A 451 -11.82 21.05 13.10
CA LYS A 451 -13.08 20.42 12.72
C LYS A 451 -12.90 19.72 11.38
N ILE A 452 -13.01 18.42 11.38
CA ILE A 452 -12.89 17.59 10.18
C ILE A 452 -14.30 17.17 9.75
N ASP A 453 -14.74 17.70 8.61
CA ASP A 453 -16.05 17.35 8.06
C ASP A 453 -16.05 15.94 7.47
N THR A 454 -15.00 15.62 6.72
CA THR A 454 -14.87 14.36 5.98
C THR A 454 -13.50 13.72 6.18
N LEU A 455 -13.48 12.44 6.49
CA LEU A 455 -12.27 11.60 6.46
C LEU A 455 -12.36 10.63 5.27
N ILE A 456 -11.31 10.57 4.47
CA ILE A 456 -11.24 9.74 3.25
C ILE A 456 -10.06 8.78 3.36
N PHE A 457 -10.30 7.50 3.18
CA PHE A 457 -9.27 6.46 3.17
C PHE A 457 -9.78 5.19 2.45
N ASN A 458 -8.90 4.21 2.24
CA ASN A 458 -9.29 2.85 1.84
C ASN A 458 -8.30 1.86 2.46
N ARG A 459 -8.78 0.95 3.30
CA ARG A 459 -7.95 -0.03 4.01
C ARG A 459 -8.43 -1.46 3.80
N PRO A 460 -7.51 -2.42 3.75
CA PRO A 460 -7.86 -3.83 3.80
C PRO A 460 -8.21 -4.27 5.23
N ASN A 461 -8.78 -5.46 5.34
CA ASN A 461 -9.10 -6.08 6.64
C ASN A 461 -7.91 -6.89 7.22
N ASN A 462 -6.69 -6.57 6.86
CA ASN A 462 -5.53 -7.23 7.43
C ASN A 462 -4.90 -6.37 8.53
N ASN A 463 -4.65 -6.99 9.67
CA ASN A 463 -3.94 -6.35 10.77
C ASN A 463 -2.44 -6.62 10.64
N VAL A 464 -1.78 -5.93 9.71
CA VAL A 464 -0.37 -6.16 9.42
C VAL A 464 0.52 -5.80 10.62
N ASP A 465 0.15 -4.75 11.37
CA ASP A 465 0.99 -4.22 12.45
C ASP A 465 0.24 -3.59 13.64
N GLY A 466 -1.03 -3.91 13.83
CA GLY A 466 -1.84 -3.44 14.96
C GLY A 466 -2.38 -2.02 14.84
N ARG A 467 -2.33 -1.39 13.66
CA ARG A 467 -2.83 -0.02 13.42
C ARG A 467 -4.30 0.04 13.00
N ASN A 468 -5.02 -1.06 13.04
CA ASN A 468 -6.42 -1.12 12.58
C ASN A 468 -7.35 -0.13 13.30
N GLY A 469 -7.09 0.19 14.57
CA GLY A 469 -7.90 1.13 15.34
C GLY A 469 -7.66 2.61 15.06
N TRP A 470 -6.63 2.98 14.28
CA TRP A 470 -6.25 4.37 14.10
C TRP A 470 -7.32 5.23 13.44
N MET A 471 -8.03 4.68 12.44
CA MET A 471 -9.10 5.42 11.79
C MET A 471 -10.28 5.65 12.75
N ASP A 472 -10.64 4.65 13.56
CA ASP A 472 -11.68 4.79 14.58
C ASP A 472 -11.28 5.78 15.68
N GLU A 473 -10.01 5.83 16.09
CA GLU A 473 -9.49 6.84 17.02
C GLU A 473 -9.70 8.25 16.44
N ILE A 474 -9.35 8.47 15.17
CA ILE A 474 -9.52 9.75 14.48
C ILE A 474 -11.01 10.12 14.37
N ILE A 475 -11.84 9.19 13.88
CA ILE A 475 -13.28 9.40 13.70
C ILE A 475 -13.93 9.81 15.02
N ASN A 476 -13.63 9.08 16.10
CA ASN A 476 -14.21 9.33 17.41
C ASN A 476 -13.69 10.64 18.03
N ALA A 477 -12.39 10.92 17.96
CA ALA A 477 -11.79 12.10 18.56
C ALA A 477 -12.27 13.40 17.92
N PHE A 478 -12.37 13.45 16.61
CA PHE A 478 -12.82 14.63 15.86
C PHE A 478 -14.33 14.62 15.57
N LYS A 479 -15.05 13.56 15.99
CA LYS A 479 -16.49 13.40 15.73
C LYS A 479 -16.81 13.51 14.24
N VAL A 480 -15.98 12.89 13.41
CA VAL A 480 -16.13 12.92 11.95
C VAL A 480 -17.43 12.27 11.55
N LYS A 481 -18.26 13.00 10.80
CA LYS A 481 -19.59 12.50 10.36
C LYS A 481 -19.52 11.80 9.02
N ASN A 482 -18.72 12.35 8.10
CA ASN A 482 -18.60 11.82 6.75
C ASN A 482 -17.32 11.00 6.66
N VAL A 483 -17.47 9.69 6.58
CA VAL A 483 -16.37 8.74 6.41
C VAL A 483 -16.52 8.09 5.05
N ILE A 484 -15.53 8.27 4.17
CA ILE A 484 -15.58 7.77 2.81
C ILE A 484 -14.50 6.72 2.62
N LYS A 485 -14.91 5.53 2.19
CA LYS A 485 -14.01 4.54 1.62
C LYS A 485 -13.87 4.86 0.14
N ALA A 486 -12.67 5.29 -0.25
CA ALA A 486 -12.44 5.80 -1.59
C ALA A 486 -12.14 4.67 -2.58
N HIS A 487 -12.80 4.72 -3.73
CA HIS A 487 -12.64 3.75 -4.82
C HIS A 487 -12.22 4.46 -6.11
N PRO A 488 -11.45 3.79 -7.00
CA PRO A 488 -11.06 4.36 -8.29
C PRO A 488 -12.28 4.86 -9.08
N GLY A 489 -12.15 6.03 -9.70
CA GLY A 489 -13.20 6.67 -10.47
C GLY A 489 -14.12 7.58 -9.68
N GLN A 490 -14.11 7.54 -8.35
CA GLN A 490 -14.87 8.50 -7.54
C GLN A 490 -14.29 9.90 -7.65
N VAL A 491 -15.16 10.91 -7.64
CA VAL A 491 -14.80 12.32 -7.75
C VAL A 491 -15.27 13.07 -6.52
N PHE A 492 -14.40 13.92 -6.00
CA PHE A 492 -14.61 14.70 -4.79
C PHE A 492 -14.51 16.18 -5.13
N TYR A 493 -15.42 16.99 -4.55
CA TYR A 493 -15.51 18.42 -4.79
C TYR A 493 -15.52 19.16 -3.45
N TYR A 494 -14.53 20.01 -3.22
CA TYR A 494 -14.42 20.86 -2.04
C TYR A 494 -13.98 22.26 -2.46
N GLY A 495 -14.88 23.25 -2.42
CA GLY A 495 -14.57 24.60 -2.88
C GLY A 495 -14.04 24.57 -4.32
N ASN A 496 -12.91 25.24 -4.54
CA ASN A 496 -12.19 25.26 -5.82
C ASN A 496 -11.24 24.08 -6.04
N CYS A 497 -11.31 23.07 -5.20
CA CYS A 497 -10.53 21.85 -5.31
C CYS A 497 -11.43 20.70 -5.76
N LYS A 498 -11.06 20.07 -6.86
CA LYS A 498 -11.62 18.81 -7.32
C LYS A 498 -10.51 17.77 -7.33
N PHE A 499 -10.77 16.56 -6.86
CA PHE A 499 -9.87 15.45 -7.10
C PHE A 499 -10.61 14.18 -7.44
N THR A 500 -9.96 13.37 -8.28
CA THR A 500 -10.47 12.09 -8.75
C THR A 500 -9.58 10.99 -8.21
N MET A 501 -10.18 9.97 -7.63
CA MET A 501 -9.46 8.78 -7.20
C MET A 501 -9.04 7.96 -8.41
N TYR A 502 -7.74 7.74 -8.56
CA TYR A 502 -7.15 6.92 -9.61
C TYR A 502 -6.77 5.55 -9.08
N GLY A 503 -6.24 5.47 -7.86
CA GLY A 503 -5.77 4.24 -7.26
C GLY A 503 -6.19 4.06 -5.82
N SER A 504 -6.50 2.84 -5.47
CA SER A 504 -6.67 2.33 -4.12
C SER A 504 -6.34 0.85 -4.13
N LEU A 505 -6.49 0.19 -2.99
CA LEU A 505 -6.36 -1.26 -2.86
C LEU A 505 -7.21 -2.03 -3.91
N ASP A 506 -8.33 -1.46 -4.38
CA ASP A 506 -9.19 -2.12 -5.36
C ASP A 506 -8.49 -2.46 -6.67
N LEU A 507 -7.44 -1.73 -7.05
CA LEU A 507 -6.67 -2.03 -8.26
C LEU A 507 -5.79 -3.26 -8.12
N ILE A 508 -5.44 -3.64 -6.90
CA ILE A 508 -4.52 -4.72 -6.58
C ILE A 508 -5.11 -5.74 -5.60
N ILE A 509 -6.43 -5.75 -5.46
CA ILE A 509 -7.14 -6.65 -4.52
C ILE A 509 -6.81 -8.13 -4.76
N ASP A 510 -6.40 -8.47 -5.98
CA ASP A 510 -5.94 -9.77 -6.41
C ASP A 510 -4.47 -10.07 -6.05
N LYS A 511 -3.79 -9.13 -5.43
CA LYS A 511 -2.39 -9.28 -5.05
C LYS A 511 -2.27 -9.46 -3.53
N LYS A 512 -1.14 -10.01 -3.10
CA LYS A 512 -0.81 -10.02 -1.68
C LYS A 512 -0.50 -8.61 -1.23
N VAL A 513 -1.28 -8.10 -0.30
CA VAL A 513 -0.93 -6.90 0.46
C VAL A 513 0.06 -7.30 1.54
N SER A 514 1.30 -6.93 1.39
CA SER A 514 2.39 -7.29 2.30
C SER A 514 2.88 -6.11 3.13
N ASN A 515 2.52 -4.90 2.71
CA ASN A 515 2.93 -3.65 3.33
C ASN A 515 1.82 -2.63 3.16
N HIS A 516 1.67 -1.70 4.10
CA HIS A 516 0.68 -0.63 4.03
C HIS A 516 0.88 0.33 2.85
N ASN A 517 2.07 0.39 2.25
CA ASN A 517 2.29 1.14 1.01
C ASN A 517 1.44 0.61 -0.15
N ASP A 518 1.10 -0.68 -0.12
CA ASP A 518 0.18 -1.28 -1.09
C ASP A 518 -1.26 -0.72 -0.97
N GLU A 519 -1.61 -0.11 0.17
CA GLU A 519 -2.93 0.51 0.41
C GLU A 519 -3.00 1.93 -0.13
N SER A 520 -1.87 2.52 -0.59
CA SER A 520 -1.78 3.93 -0.94
C SER A 520 -2.85 4.36 -1.93
N LEU A 521 -3.61 5.39 -1.53
CA LEU A 521 -4.50 6.11 -2.42
C LEU A 521 -3.67 6.95 -3.41
N SER A 522 -4.06 6.88 -4.67
CA SER A 522 -3.50 7.74 -5.72
C SER A 522 -4.60 8.61 -6.30
N MET A 523 -4.36 9.91 -6.37
CA MET A 523 -5.38 10.90 -6.69
C MET A 523 -4.86 11.94 -7.69
N MET A 524 -5.72 12.33 -8.61
CA MET A 524 -5.50 13.49 -9.48
C MET A 524 -6.27 14.68 -8.93
N PHE A 525 -5.56 15.66 -8.39
CA PHE A 525 -6.12 16.94 -7.99
C PHE A 525 -6.21 17.88 -9.19
N GLU A 526 -7.32 18.56 -9.30
CA GLU A 526 -7.52 19.73 -10.15
C GLU A 526 -7.72 20.94 -9.23
N PHE A 527 -6.70 21.75 -9.10
CA PHE A 527 -6.66 22.87 -8.17
C PHE A 527 -5.92 24.05 -8.79
N ASN A 528 -6.54 25.22 -8.74
CA ASN A 528 -5.96 26.46 -9.31
C ASN A 528 -5.46 26.27 -10.76
N GLY A 529 -6.26 25.62 -11.61
CA GLY A 529 -5.97 25.45 -13.03
C GLY A 529 -4.88 24.43 -13.38
N LYS A 530 -4.33 23.70 -12.39
CA LYS A 530 -3.32 22.67 -12.58
C LYS A 530 -3.82 21.29 -12.17
N LYS A 531 -3.27 20.27 -12.83
CA LYS A 531 -3.41 18.87 -12.45
C LYS A 531 -2.21 18.45 -11.62
N PHE A 532 -2.47 17.95 -10.43
CA PHE A 532 -1.46 17.45 -9.52
C PHE A 532 -1.73 16.00 -9.17
N LEU A 533 -0.85 15.10 -9.59
CA LEU A 533 -0.93 13.68 -9.26
C LEU A 533 -0.22 13.43 -7.92
N VAL A 534 -1.00 12.98 -6.94
CA VAL A 534 -0.52 12.50 -5.64
C VAL A 534 -0.58 10.99 -5.65
N LEU A 535 0.52 10.33 -5.33
CA LEU A 535 0.68 8.87 -5.37
C LEU A 535 0.75 8.25 -3.97
N GLY A 536 0.89 9.06 -2.91
CA GLY A 536 1.24 8.54 -1.60
C GLY A 536 2.57 7.79 -1.67
N ASP A 537 2.60 6.60 -1.08
CA ASP A 537 3.75 5.69 -1.13
C ASP A 537 3.50 4.46 -2.00
N ALA A 538 2.71 4.66 -3.07
CA ALA A 538 2.33 3.57 -3.96
C ALA A 538 3.52 2.69 -4.36
N TYR A 539 3.43 1.41 -4.03
CA TYR A 539 4.46 0.40 -4.31
C TYR A 539 4.45 -0.04 -5.80
N PRO A 540 5.46 -0.80 -6.24
CA PRO A 540 5.57 -1.22 -7.64
C PRO A 540 4.31 -1.85 -8.23
N GLN A 541 3.58 -2.65 -7.46
CA GLN A 541 2.33 -3.26 -7.94
C GLN A 541 1.21 -2.24 -8.17
N ASN A 542 1.12 -1.19 -7.31
CA ASN A 542 0.15 -0.11 -7.49
C ASN A 542 0.51 0.75 -8.71
N THR A 543 1.78 1.18 -8.80
CA THR A 543 2.26 2.02 -9.89
C THR A 543 2.18 1.30 -11.24
N ALA A 544 2.46 0.00 -11.28
CA ALA A 544 2.27 -0.83 -12.46
C ALA A 544 0.78 -0.93 -12.87
N ALA A 545 -0.12 -1.11 -11.88
CA ALA A 545 -1.56 -1.13 -12.14
C ALA A 545 -2.05 0.21 -12.67
N LEU A 546 -1.65 1.33 -12.05
CA LEU A 546 -1.98 2.68 -12.51
C LEU A 546 -1.51 2.92 -13.95
N ALA A 547 -0.24 2.61 -14.24
CA ALA A 547 0.34 2.78 -15.57
C ALA A 547 -0.39 1.94 -16.63
N LYS A 548 -0.71 0.68 -16.32
CA LYS A 548 -1.39 -0.23 -17.24
C LYS A 548 -2.84 0.19 -17.50
N ILE A 549 -3.54 0.69 -16.50
CA ILE A 549 -4.98 0.99 -16.57
C ILE A 549 -5.23 2.38 -17.16
N TYR A 550 -4.45 3.38 -16.79
CA TYR A 550 -4.78 4.77 -17.08
C TYR A 550 -3.90 5.42 -18.16
N LYS A 551 -2.68 4.92 -18.36
CA LYS A 551 -1.77 5.38 -19.43
C LYS A 551 -1.73 6.92 -19.51
N GLU A 552 -2.03 7.50 -20.68
CA GLU A 552 -2.00 8.94 -20.95
C GLU A 552 -2.98 9.75 -20.07
N SER A 553 -3.98 9.10 -19.47
CA SER A 553 -4.89 9.76 -18.53
C SER A 553 -4.20 10.12 -17.20
N LEU A 554 -2.97 9.64 -16.97
CA LEU A 554 -2.12 10.03 -15.82
C LEU A 554 -1.40 11.36 -16.03
N LYS A 555 -1.48 11.98 -17.21
CA LYS A 555 -0.80 13.23 -17.50
C LYS A 555 -1.20 14.32 -16.52
N ALA A 556 -0.21 14.91 -15.85
CA ALA A 556 -0.37 15.94 -14.83
C ALA A 556 0.69 17.04 -14.99
N ASP A 557 0.38 18.25 -14.53
CA ASP A 557 1.35 19.36 -14.48
C ASP A 557 2.37 19.15 -13.36
N ILE A 558 1.92 18.57 -12.25
CA ILE A 558 2.66 18.41 -11.02
C ILE A 558 2.57 16.96 -10.56
N VAL A 559 3.64 16.44 -9.98
CA VAL A 559 3.63 15.10 -9.37
C VAL A 559 4.28 15.13 -7.99
N GLN A 560 3.68 14.42 -7.03
CA GLN A 560 4.34 14.02 -5.81
C GLN A 560 5.08 12.71 -6.09
N VAL A 561 6.36 12.67 -5.76
CA VAL A 561 7.20 11.48 -5.94
C VAL A 561 6.79 10.42 -4.95
N SER A 562 6.39 9.25 -5.46
CA SER A 562 5.94 8.13 -4.63
C SER A 562 7.00 7.71 -3.62
N HIS A 563 6.55 7.35 -2.42
CA HIS A 563 7.38 6.80 -1.34
C HIS A 563 8.67 7.58 -1.10
N HIS A 564 8.56 8.92 -1.06
CA HIS A 564 9.68 9.84 -0.83
C HIS A 564 10.84 9.69 -1.83
N GLY A 565 10.64 8.97 -2.93
CA GLY A 565 11.72 8.59 -3.86
C GLY A 565 12.56 7.41 -3.39
N TYR A 566 12.09 6.62 -2.41
CA TYR A 566 12.79 5.46 -1.86
C TYR A 566 13.02 4.37 -2.92
N ASP A 567 14.09 3.57 -2.76
CA ASP A 567 14.60 2.66 -3.78
C ASP A 567 13.73 1.41 -4.05
N ASN A 568 12.79 1.11 -3.15
CA ASN A 568 11.87 -0.02 -3.34
C ASN A 568 10.71 0.28 -4.30
N THR A 569 10.64 1.50 -4.84
CA THR A 569 9.53 1.92 -5.71
C THR A 569 9.94 1.92 -7.17
N ASP A 570 9.53 0.92 -7.92
CA ASP A 570 9.62 0.95 -9.39
C ASP A 570 8.46 1.79 -9.97
N ALA A 571 8.39 3.06 -9.57
CA ALA A 571 7.39 4.01 -10.06
C ALA A 571 7.69 4.54 -11.47
N ALA A 572 8.80 4.14 -12.07
CA ALA A 572 9.21 4.59 -13.41
C ALA A 572 8.11 4.40 -14.47
N GLN A 573 7.32 3.33 -14.36
CA GLN A 573 6.22 3.05 -15.27
C GLN A 573 5.13 4.13 -15.24
N VAL A 574 4.79 4.63 -14.05
CA VAL A 574 3.82 5.73 -13.89
C VAL A 574 4.38 7.02 -14.45
N TYR A 575 5.60 7.38 -14.10
CA TYR A 575 6.19 8.67 -14.48
C TYR A 575 6.36 8.83 -15.99
N LYS A 576 6.50 7.74 -16.73
CA LYS A 576 6.48 7.74 -18.19
C LYS A 576 5.23 8.41 -18.76
N TYR A 577 4.09 8.23 -18.13
CA TYR A 577 2.81 8.79 -18.55
C TYR A 577 2.48 10.15 -17.92
N VAL A 578 3.02 10.42 -16.72
CA VAL A 578 2.68 11.65 -15.96
C VAL A 578 3.18 12.90 -16.67
N GLN A 579 4.41 12.89 -17.18
CA GLN A 579 5.01 14.00 -17.94
C GLN A 579 4.92 15.36 -17.19
N ALA A 580 5.10 15.35 -15.87
CA ALA A 580 5.03 16.55 -15.06
C ALA A 580 6.16 17.55 -15.38
N THR A 581 5.87 18.84 -15.18
CA THR A 581 6.86 19.92 -15.27
C THR A 581 7.28 20.45 -13.91
N MET A 582 6.59 20.05 -12.85
CA MET A 582 6.89 20.39 -11.46
C MET A 582 6.85 19.13 -10.59
N VAL A 583 7.78 19.01 -9.66
CA VAL A 583 7.94 17.81 -8.82
C VAL A 583 7.99 18.18 -7.35
N MET A 584 7.18 17.50 -6.54
CA MET A 584 7.16 17.60 -5.09
C MET A 584 7.82 16.35 -4.48
N TRP A 585 8.88 16.56 -3.73
CA TRP A 585 9.60 15.52 -3.02
C TRP A 585 9.24 15.59 -1.53
N PRO A 586 8.43 14.69 -1.00
CA PRO A 586 8.08 14.69 0.42
C PRO A 586 9.22 14.08 1.26
N VAL A 587 10.36 14.74 1.26
CA VAL A 587 11.56 14.41 2.03
C VAL A 587 11.76 15.46 3.08
N ALA A 588 11.61 15.08 4.34
CA ALA A 588 11.67 16.01 5.47
C ALA A 588 13.13 16.38 5.81
N GLY A 589 13.38 17.66 6.07
CA GLY A 589 14.64 18.15 6.61
C GLY A 589 15.85 18.13 5.68
N TYR A 590 15.76 17.49 4.49
CA TYR A 590 16.89 17.28 3.58
C TYR A 590 16.61 17.79 2.18
N GLU A 591 17.68 18.18 1.48
CA GLU A 591 17.62 18.22 0.02
C GLU A 591 17.54 16.78 -0.52
N LYS A 592 16.77 16.59 -1.58
CA LYS A 592 16.58 15.25 -2.16
C LYS A 592 17.90 14.55 -2.55
N ASP A 593 18.88 15.33 -3.00
CA ASP A 593 20.19 14.83 -3.41
C ASP A 593 21.13 14.50 -2.21
N GLN A 594 20.78 14.95 -1.02
CA GLN A 594 21.50 14.69 0.23
C GLN A 594 20.80 13.62 1.08
N CYS A 595 19.56 13.27 0.73
CA CYS A 595 18.81 12.27 1.45
C CYS A 595 19.19 10.87 0.94
N ASN A 596 19.70 10.04 1.84
CA ASN A 596 20.06 8.66 1.54
C ASN A 596 18.87 7.75 1.23
N LEU A 597 17.63 8.21 1.46
CA LEU A 597 16.42 7.50 1.05
C LEU A 597 16.16 7.62 -0.45
N VAL A 598 16.54 8.74 -1.07
CA VAL A 598 16.21 8.98 -2.48
C VAL A 598 17.07 8.14 -3.38
N ASN A 599 16.44 7.23 -4.10
CA ASN A 599 17.11 6.35 -5.05
C ASN A 599 17.63 7.13 -6.26
N ALA A 600 18.87 6.85 -6.66
CA ALA A 600 19.51 7.51 -7.80
C ALA A 600 18.73 7.31 -9.12
N ASN A 601 18.08 6.15 -9.32
CA ASN A 601 17.28 5.88 -10.51
C ASN A 601 16.00 6.72 -10.52
N VAL A 602 15.32 6.85 -9.37
CA VAL A 602 14.13 7.72 -9.24
C VAL A 602 14.53 9.18 -9.47
N ASN A 603 15.63 9.61 -8.89
CA ASN A 603 16.16 10.96 -9.12
C ASN A 603 16.50 11.21 -10.61
N ALA A 604 17.06 10.21 -11.30
CA ALA A 604 17.39 10.30 -12.72
C ALA A 604 16.17 10.50 -13.63
N ILE A 605 14.99 9.99 -13.26
CA ILE A 605 13.74 10.16 -14.02
C ILE A 605 13.42 11.66 -14.17
N PHE A 606 13.63 12.43 -13.11
CA PHE A 606 13.28 13.86 -13.08
C PHE A 606 14.46 14.78 -13.42
N LYS A 607 15.60 14.24 -13.85
CA LYS A 607 16.81 15.02 -14.15
C LYS A 607 16.60 16.07 -15.26
N SER A 608 15.66 15.83 -16.18
CA SER A 608 15.33 16.78 -17.25
C SER A 608 14.49 17.96 -16.77
N ILE A 609 13.88 17.87 -15.60
CA ILE A 609 13.09 18.97 -15.01
C ILE A 609 14.05 19.92 -14.30
N PRO A 610 13.97 21.24 -14.57
CA PRO A 610 14.84 22.21 -13.91
C PRO A 610 14.77 22.10 -12.39
N THR A 611 15.89 22.24 -11.69
CA THR A 611 15.95 22.16 -10.23
C THR A 611 15.03 23.20 -9.56
N SER A 612 14.83 24.37 -10.20
CA SER A 612 13.88 25.38 -9.74
C SER A 612 12.41 24.93 -9.74
N MET A 613 12.11 23.82 -10.41
CA MET A 613 10.79 23.20 -10.49
C MET A 613 10.70 21.89 -9.69
N GLN A 614 11.71 21.57 -8.89
CA GLN A 614 11.75 20.45 -7.98
C GLN A 614 11.82 20.95 -6.54
N PHE A 615 10.84 20.62 -5.74
CA PHE A 615 10.66 21.20 -4.42
C PHE A 615 10.75 20.12 -3.32
N THR A 616 11.60 20.40 -2.34
CA THR A 616 11.70 19.65 -1.07
C THR A 616 11.48 20.63 0.08
N PRO A 617 10.84 20.25 1.18
CA PRO A 617 10.58 21.14 2.32
C PRO A 617 11.87 21.70 2.95
N ARG A 618 12.86 20.87 3.18
CA ARG A 618 14.18 21.22 3.72
C ARG A 618 14.13 22.14 4.96
N GLY A 619 13.51 21.65 6.02
CA GLY A 619 13.35 22.41 7.27
C GLY A 619 12.40 23.59 7.17
N LYS A 620 11.66 23.75 6.07
CA LYS A 620 10.73 24.84 5.86
C LYS A 620 9.52 24.40 5.05
N ASN A 621 8.34 24.82 5.50
CA ASN A 621 7.16 24.76 4.66
C ASN A 621 7.35 25.59 3.39
N ILE A 622 6.76 25.13 2.30
CA ILE A 622 6.74 25.86 1.03
C ILE A 622 5.30 26.11 0.63
N ASP A 623 4.92 27.37 0.54
CA ASP A 623 3.63 27.79 0.03
C ASP A 623 3.71 28.08 -1.47
N PHE A 624 2.73 27.60 -2.20
CA PHE A 624 2.49 27.89 -3.61
C PHE A 624 1.19 28.67 -3.72
N ASP A 625 1.25 29.84 -4.39
CA ASP A 625 0.08 30.67 -4.62
C ASP A 625 -0.92 30.06 -5.61
N GLU A 626 -1.98 30.78 -5.89
CA GLU A 626 -3.01 30.38 -6.86
C GLU A 626 -2.49 30.16 -8.29
N ASN A 627 -1.30 30.69 -8.62
CA ASN A 627 -0.61 30.49 -9.89
C ASN A 627 0.49 29.42 -9.82
N TRP A 628 0.56 28.67 -8.72
CA TRP A 628 1.58 27.65 -8.44
C TRP A 628 3.01 28.19 -8.43
N LYS A 629 3.18 29.49 -8.14
CA LYS A 629 4.48 30.08 -7.87
C LYS A 629 4.82 29.91 -6.39
N LYS A 630 6.09 29.64 -6.10
CA LYS A 630 6.59 29.61 -4.72
C LYS A 630 6.41 31.00 -4.12
N ALA A 631 5.42 31.15 -3.25
CA ALA A 631 5.04 32.42 -2.63
C ALA A 631 5.81 32.67 -1.34
N ALA A 632 6.00 31.61 -0.52
CA ALA A 632 6.71 31.71 0.74
C ALA A 632 7.49 30.43 1.05
N SER A 633 8.53 30.57 1.87
CA SER A 633 9.21 29.46 2.52
C SER A 633 9.53 29.89 3.96
N TYR A 634 9.05 29.14 4.95
CA TYR A 634 9.11 29.54 6.34
C TYR A 634 9.23 28.35 7.28
N SER A 635 9.92 28.55 8.41
CA SER A 635 9.89 27.59 9.49
C SER A 635 8.60 27.77 10.29
N VAL A 636 7.86 26.68 10.48
CA VAL A 636 6.64 26.67 11.29
C VAL A 636 6.91 27.07 12.74
N MET A 637 8.10 26.73 13.25
CA MET A 637 8.51 27.03 14.63
C MET A 637 8.49 28.52 14.98
N SER A 638 8.75 29.39 14.01
CA SER A 638 8.71 30.86 14.23
C SER A 638 7.29 31.42 14.35
N SER A 639 6.27 30.65 14.04
CA SER A 639 4.87 31.05 13.97
C SER A 639 3.94 30.36 14.98
N ILE A 640 4.47 29.53 15.88
CA ILE A 640 3.66 28.86 16.89
C ILE A 640 3.40 29.81 18.06
N PRO A 641 2.18 30.36 18.20
CA PRO A 641 1.91 31.39 19.19
C PRO A 641 1.81 30.88 20.63
N TYR A 642 1.96 29.57 20.87
CA TYR A 642 1.60 28.92 22.14
C TYR A 642 2.66 27.99 22.71
N CYS A 643 3.86 27.88 22.13
CA CYS A 643 4.92 27.10 22.73
C CYS A 643 5.42 27.81 23.99
N ASP A 644 5.32 27.14 25.13
CA ASP A 644 5.77 27.66 26.42
C ASP A 644 7.20 27.23 26.78
N CYS A 645 7.90 26.54 25.88
CA CYS A 645 9.28 26.14 26.09
C CYS A 645 10.24 27.36 26.14
N SER A 646 11.34 27.21 26.88
CA SER A 646 12.33 28.27 27.05
C SER A 646 12.92 28.77 25.73
N ALA A 647 13.10 27.92 24.72
CA ALA A 647 13.63 28.28 23.42
C ALA A 647 12.66 29.16 22.63
N CYS A 648 11.34 28.89 22.70
CA CYS A 648 10.31 29.72 22.08
C CYS A 648 10.10 31.05 22.83
N LYS A 649 10.15 31.02 24.18
CA LYS A 649 10.04 32.18 25.03
C LYS A 649 11.23 33.15 24.90
N SER A 650 12.43 32.62 24.65
CA SER A 650 13.64 33.43 24.51
C SER A 650 13.83 34.04 23.12
N GLY A 651 12.94 33.78 22.15
CA GLY A 651 13.08 34.22 20.78
C GLY A 651 14.30 33.64 20.05
N THR A 652 15.02 32.73 20.70
CA THR A 652 16.06 31.94 20.05
C THR A 652 15.39 30.86 19.20
N ALA A 653 14.82 31.29 18.07
CA ALA A 653 14.42 30.38 17.03
C ALA A 653 15.60 29.43 16.79
N ILE A 654 15.37 28.13 16.93
CA ILE A 654 16.36 27.14 16.53
C ILE A 654 16.53 27.38 15.03
N LYS A 655 17.59 28.08 14.65
CA LYS A 655 17.97 28.19 13.26
C LYS A 655 18.20 26.74 12.83
N SER A 656 17.35 26.25 11.93
CA SER A 656 17.72 25.07 11.17
C SER A 656 19.11 25.37 10.62
N SER A 657 20.11 24.63 11.05
CA SER A 657 21.44 24.75 10.49
C SER A 657 21.33 24.31 9.03
N GLY A 658 21.06 25.29 8.16
CA GLY A 658 21.30 25.16 6.76
C GLY A 658 22.78 25.35 6.55
N ASN A 659 23.49 24.27 6.39
CA ASN A 659 24.69 24.16 5.58
C ASN A 659 24.54 22.96 4.70
#